data_73788e11b94e42cf94981de0d8d1ad16
#
_entry.id   73788e11b94e42cf94981de0d8d1ad16
#
_cell.length_a   1.000
_cell.length_b   1.000
_cell.length_c   1.000
_cell.angle_alpha   90.00
_cell.angle_beta   90.00
_cell.angle_gamma   90.00
#
_symmetry.space_group_name_H-M   'P 1'
#
loop_
_entity.id
_entity.type
_entity.pdbx_description
1 polymer ?
#
loop_
_entity_poly.entity_id
_entity_poly.type
_entity_poly.pdbx_seq_one_letter_code
_entity_poly.pdbx_strand_id
1 'polypeptide(L)'
;MGLLASETDRKGIKLAPWAEFFCGGLTLELIKTDCVLCVWGCGINAYVEDGRLVRVEGMTEHPLNQGVLCPKGRHLVGYVYSPDRLKYPMKKVKGGWKRISWDEALDTIASKLQPIKDKHGAHALAIFCGSIGVESNELAAFARRFRGAFGTPNFLSVESNCYRSRILAHQLTFGTLLMEEPEKARCVILWGHDPDNSRMPLAIKLYQALDKGLELIVINPKRTSLAKRGIHIPIRPGTDCALALGMLNVIISDGLYDKEFVNKYTVGFDRLKEHVKQYPPEKVEKITSVPANDIRRIARIFATTKPASIVQGICSLDQQINGLQTNRTLAMLQAVTGNVDVPGGWVNVPFPRLGSLHIKVDEDPIGAAQHPLFYRLWGRQSPYGQTMYLADAILDGKPYPIKALLVTGGNPVLTLPDSDKIKKALDKLEFLVVIDLFMTETARMADMVLPACSFMERAGIGYVYAVTSGLPYILLRKRVLKPLAECWPDWKFWCELGRRMGYQDLFPWQTEGEVVDYWLKPTGLTVEQLTEQNPQGVFFAEKKYDMAQRGEFRTPSKKIELYSPTLAEHGYDPLPVHIEPSQSPVSSPELAKKYPLILTTGARILEYTHTQLRNVPALRQVAPEPVAEVHPDTAREYGIADADIVAVETRRGKIEIKVRTTEDILPQVVSIPHGWAEANANVLTELEPRDPVTGYTQFKALLCRIRKV
;
A
#
# COMPACT_ATOMS: atom_id res chain seq x y z
N MET A 1 -9.12 -8.94 26.18
CA MET A 1 -8.51 -8.76 27.50
C MET A 1 -7.83 -10.05 27.92
N GLY A 2 -6.64 -10.36 27.46
CA GLY A 2 -5.99 -11.62 27.81
C GLY A 2 -4.55 -11.78 27.28
N LEU A 3 -3.93 -10.74 26.71
CA LEU A 3 -2.56 -10.85 26.17
C LEU A 3 -1.65 -9.64 26.45
N LEU A 4 -2.05 -8.71 27.34
CA LEU A 4 -1.23 -7.54 27.70
C LEU A 4 -0.98 -7.42 29.21
N ALA A 5 -1.27 -8.46 30.00
CA ALA A 5 -1.03 -8.46 31.45
C ALA A 5 -0.44 -9.80 31.89
N SER A 6 0.78 -10.13 31.46
CA SER A 6 1.57 -11.18 32.09
C SER A 6 3.06 -11.07 31.72
N GLU A 7 3.69 -9.98 32.11
CA GLU A 7 5.14 -9.93 32.31
C GLU A 7 5.46 -9.86 33.81
N THR A 8 4.80 -10.64 34.58
CA THR A 8 5.31 -11.06 35.90
C THR A 8 5.33 -12.57 35.93
N ASP A 9 6.51 -13.12 35.71
CA ASP A 9 6.77 -14.51 36.01
C ASP A 9 6.44 -14.75 37.49
N ARG A 10 5.58 -15.75 37.78
CA ARG A 10 5.07 -16.08 39.13
C ARG A 10 6.16 -16.59 40.09
N LYS A 11 7.43 -16.30 39.87
CA LYS A 11 8.56 -16.69 40.72
C LYS A 11 9.40 -15.55 41.28
N GLY A 12 8.93 -14.31 41.25
CA GLY A 12 9.55 -13.24 42.06
C GLY A 12 10.98 -12.88 41.69
N ILE A 13 11.45 -13.18 40.46
CA ILE A 13 12.80 -12.80 40.05
C ILE A 13 12.73 -11.36 39.55
N LYS A 14 13.26 -10.42 40.33
CA LYS A 14 13.55 -9.06 39.88
C LYS A 14 14.52 -9.14 38.69
N LEU A 15 14.06 -8.77 37.51
CA LEU A 15 14.95 -8.53 36.36
C LEU A 15 15.89 -7.38 36.76
N ALA A 16 17.15 -7.70 37.00
CA ALA A 16 18.22 -6.71 37.19
C ALA A 16 18.41 -5.88 35.92
N PRO A 17 18.84 -4.61 36.02
CA PRO A 17 19.17 -3.80 34.86
C PRO A 17 20.31 -4.49 34.10
N TRP A 18 20.09 -4.75 32.80
CA TRP A 18 21.02 -5.44 31.88
C TRP A 18 22.23 -4.57 31.51
N ALA A 19 22.93 -4.04 32.47
CA ALA A 19 24.29 -3.56 32.31
C ALA A 19 25.18 -4.56 33.04
N GLU A 20 26.17 -5.14 32.32
CA GLU A 20 27.19 -6.06 32.80
C GLU A 20 26.85 -7.57 32.78
N PHE A 21 26.89 -8.17 31.60
CA PHE A 21 27.42 -9.51 31.44
C PHE A 21 28.56 -9.48 30.40
N PHE A 22 29.75 -9.14 30.87
CA PHE A 22 30.99 -9.45 30.18
C PHE A 22 31.34 -10.91 30.46
N CYS A 23 31.16 -11.77 29.46
CA CYS A 23 31.85 -13.07 29.38
C CYS A 23 32.37 -13.23 27.96
N GLY A 24 33.67 -13.02 27.81
CA GLY A 24 34.48 -13.42 26.65
C GLY A 24 34.27 -12.60 25.40
N GLY A 25 35.04 -11.53 25.21
CA GLY A 25 35.46 -10.98 23.90
C GLY A 25 34.45 -10.63 22.80
N LEU A 26 33.13 -10.85 22.99
CA LEU A 26 32.08 -10.58 22.03
C LEU A 26 31.61 -9.11 22.14
N THR A 27 31.70 -8.36 21.05
CA THR A 27 31.21 -6.97 21.02
C THR A 27 29.74 -6.94 20.56
N LEU A 28 28.83 -6.64 21.51
CA LEU A 28 27.44 -6.36 21.18
C LEU A 28 27.30 -4.90 20.73
N GLU A 29 26.98 -4.69 19.47
CA GLU A 29 26.74 -3.38 18.86
C GLU A 29 25.24 -3.10 18.75
N LEU A 30 24.82 -1.88 19.13
CA LEU A 30 23.46 -1.38 18.95
C LEU A 30 23.43 -0.42 17.77
N ILE A 31 22.67 -0.79 16.72
CA ILE A 31 22.48 0.06 15.53
C ILE A 31 21.02 0.49 15.44
N LYS A 32 20.77 1.79 15.47
CA LYS A 32 19.45 2.38 15.24
C LYS A 32 19.17 2.48 13.74
N THR A 33 18.00 2.01 13.31
CA THR A 33 17.56 2.01 11.90
C THR A 33 16.03 1.95 11.82
N ASP A 34 15.44 1.69 10.65
CA ASP A 34 13.99 1.55 10.47
C ASP A 34 13.59 0.20 9.86
N CYS A 35 12.36 -0.19 10.10
CA CYS A 35 11.72 -1.38 9.56
C CYS A 35 10.85 -1.02 8.36
N VAL A 36 11.12 -1.62 7.20
CA VAL A 36 10.36 -1.39 5.96
C VAL A 36 9.47 -2.58 5.55
N LEU A 37 9.18 -3.49 6.47
CA LEU A 37 8.35 -4.67 6.16
C LEU A 37 6.86 -4.33 5.90
N CYS A 38 6.42 -3.13 6.27
CA CYS A 38 5.07 -2.63 6.00
C CYS A 38 5.06 -1.10 5.87
N VAL A 39 3.88 -0.53 5.60
CA VAL A 39 3.69 0.92 5.36
C VAL A 39 3.67 1.80 6.61
N TRP A 40 4.27 1.38 7.73
CA TRP A 40 4.32 2.19 8.95
C TRP A 40 5.70 2.82 9.20
N GLY A 41 6.81 2.13 8.87
CA GLY A 41 8.16 2.65 9.05
C GLY A 41 8.57 2.77 10.52
N CYS A 42 8.44 1.67 11.28
CA CYS A 42 8.83 1.65 12.70
C CYS A 42 10.34 1.85 12.85
N GLY A 43 10.76 2.72 13.80
CA GLY A 43 12.14 2.75 14.24
C GLY A 43 12.49 1.49 15.03
N ILE A 44 13.65 0.92 14.77
CA ILE A 44 14.13 -0.31 15.40
C ILE A 44 15.56 -0.16 15.96
N ASN A 45 15.81 -0.84 17.05
CA ASN A 45 17.10 -1.09 17.63
C ASN A 45 17.56 -2.49 17.19
N ALA A 46 18.60 -2.55 16.36
CA ALA A 46 19.20 -3.78 15.88
C ALA A 46 20.43 -4.12 16.75
N TYR A 47 20.44 -5.28 17.34
CA TYR A 47 21.54 -5.78 18.15
C TYR A 47 22.38 -6.74 17.34
N VAL A 48 23.66 -6.41 17.15
CA VAL A 48 24.61 -7.13 16.32
C VAL A 48 25.75 -7.66 17.18
N GLU A 49 26.01 -8.95 17.10
CA GLU A 49 27.10 -9.64 17.77
C GLU A 49 28.02 -10.26 16.72
N ASP A 50 29.27 -9.90 16.70
CA ASP A 50 30.28 -10.34 15.72
C ASP A 50 29.81 -10.22 14.23
N GLY A 51 29.16 -9.09 13.92
CA GLY A 51 28.62 -8.83 12.59
C GLY A 51 27.35 -9.61 12.24
N ARG A 52 26.73 -10.28 13.20
CA ARG A 52 25.48 -11.04 13.05
C ARG A 52 24.35 -10.40 13.83
N LEU A 53 23.22 -10.16 13.18
CA LEU A 53 21.99 -9.70 13.83
C LEU A 53 21.46 -10.80 14.76
N VAL A 54 21.36 -10.50 16.07
CA VAL A 54 20.90 -11.46 17.07
C VAL A 54 19.52 -11.12 17.61
N ARG A 55 19.15 -9.83 17.65
CA ARG A 55 17.88 -9.36 18.21
C ARG A 55 17.45 -8.04 17.56
N VAL A 56 16.14 -7.79 17.53
CA VAL A 56 15.54 -6.52 17.11
C VAL A 56 14.46 -6.12 18.09
N GLU A 57 14.45 -4.85 18.48
CA GLU A 57 13.44 -4.24 19.36
C GLU A 57 12.91 -2.95 18.75
N GLY A 58 11.74 -2.50 19.20
CA GLY A 58 11.22 -1.18 18.80
C GLY A 58 12.03 -0.06 19.44
N MET A 59 12.31 0.99 18.68
CA MET A 59 13.02 2.18 19.18
C MET A 59 12.03 3.07 19.92
N THR A 60 12.30 3.32 21.22
CA THR A 60 11.41 4.11 22.10
C THR A 60 11.35 5.58 21.71
N GLU A 61 12.45 6.12 21.22
CA GLU A 61 12.58 7.53 20.81
C GLU A 61 11.93 7.83 19.44
N HIS A 62 11.60 6.77 18.67
CA HIS A 62 11.04 6.96 17.34
C HIS A 62 9.56 7.39 17.42
N PRO A 63 9.16 8.52 16.81
CA PRO A 63 7.86 9.14 17.05
C PRO A 63 6.66 8.31 16.57
N LEU A 64 6.84 7.43 15.56
CA LEU A 64 5.74 6.61 15.04
C LEU A 64 5.37 5.44 15.96
N ASN A 65 6.37 4.70 16.42
CA ASN A 65 6.11 3.43 17.10
C ASN A 65 6.46 3.43 18.61
N GLN A 66 7.26 4.38 19.10
CA GLN A 66 7.52 4.58 20.53
C GLN A 66 7.82 3.26 21.26
N GLY A 67 8.72 2.45 20.71
CA GLY A 67 9.09 1.15 21.24
C GLY A 67 8.19 -0.02 20.83
N VAL A 68 7.01 0.24 20.29
CA VAL A 68 6.10 -0.83 19.85
C VAL A 68 6.63 -1.47 18.55
N LEU A 69 6.67 -2.80 18.51
CA LEU A 69 7.08 -3.56 17.33
C LEU A 69 6.16 -4.76 17.11
N CYS A 70 5.60 -4.88 15.93
CA CYS A 70 4.70 -5.99 15.56
C CYS A 70 5.47 -7.32 15.37
N PRO A 71 4.78 -8.48 15.30
CA PRO A 71 5.43 -9.77 15.08
C PRO A 71 6.39 -9.82 13.89
N LYS A 72 6.08 -9.16 12.77
CA LYS A 72 6.97 -9.09 11.60
C LYS A 72 8.34 -8.54 11.93
N GLY A 73 8.37 -7.39 12.61
CA GLY A 73 9.62 -6.74 13.00
C GLY A 73 10.38 -7.51 14.08
N ARG A 74 9.67 -8.13 15.04
CA ARG A 74 10.29 -8.95 16.10
C ARG A 74 10.99 -10.20 15.54
N HIS A 75 10.49 -10.76 14.42
CA HIS A 75 11.05 -11.96 13.79
C HIS A 75 11.97 -11.64 12.58
N LEU A 76 12.49 -10.41 12.51
CA LEU A 76 13.36 -9.97 11.42
C LEU A 76 14.64 -10.81 11.29
N VAL A 77 15.18 -11.32 12.40
CA VAL A 77 16.34 -12.25 12.37
C VAL A 77 16.04 -13.47 11.48
N GLY A 78 14.87 -14.09 11.67
CA GLY A 78 14.44 -15.22 10.84
C GLY A 78 14.22 -14.89 9.36
N TYR A 79 13.85 -13.64 9.07
CA TYR A 79 13.72 -13.15 7.70
C TYR A 79 15.07 -12.95 7.01
N VAL A 80 16.00 -12.29 7.70
CA VAL A 80 17.34 -11.98 7.18
C VAL A 80 18.15 -13.26 6.92
N TYR A 81 18.10 -14.22 7.85
CA TYR A 81 18.84 -15.46 7.76
C TYR A 81 17.99 -16.66 7.27
N SER A 82 16.85 -16.41 6.64
CA SER A 82 16.07 -17.49 6.05
C SER A 82 16.93 -18.36 5.11
N PRO A 83 16.88 -19.68 5.23
CA PRO A 83 17.62 -20.58 4.33
C PRO A 83 17.19 -20.43 2.87
N ASP A 84 15.97 -19.95 2.63
CA ASP A 84 15.39 -19.76 1.30
C ASP A 84 15.89 -18.50 0.58
N ARG A 85 16.74 -17.68 1.24
CA ARG A 85 17.33 -16.49 0.63
C ARG A 85 18.13 -16.85 -0.62
N LEU A 86 17.87 -16.15 -1.71
CA LEU A 86 18.73 -16.13 -2.89
C LEU A 86 20.12 -15.61 -2.50
N LYS A 87 21.17 -16.28 -2.98
CA LYS A 87 22.57 -16.00 -2.60
C LYS A 87 23.45 -15.65 -3.79
N TYR A 88 23.06 -16.09 -4.97
CA TYR A 88 23.86 -16.00 -6.19
C TYR A 88 22.97 -15.67 -7.38
N PRO A 89 23.49 -14.95 -8.41
CA PRO A 89 22.82 -14.83 -9.69
C PRO A 89 22.60 -16.20 -10.33
N MET A 90 21.41 -16.41 -10.89
CA MET A 90 21.04 -17.67 -11.51
C MET A 90 20.37 -17.45 -12.86
N LYS A 91 20.73 -18.30 -13.84
CA LYS A 91 20.13 -18.33 -15.17
C LYS A 91 19.34 -19.63 -15.36
N LYS A 92 18.17 -19.53 -15.96
CA LYS A 92 17.35 -20.70 -16.30
C LYS A 92 18.02 -21.51 -17.41
N VAL A 93 18.09 -22.80 -17.21
CA VAL A 93 18.62 -23.78 -18.19
C VAL A 93 17.67 -24.96 -18.30
N LYS A 94 17.87 -25.81 -19.31
CA LYS A 94 17.09 -27.05 -19.42
C LYS A 94 17.28 -27.90 -18.15
N GLY A 95 16.21 -28.13 -17.42
CA GLY A 95 16.22 -28.93 -16.19
C GLY A 95 16.44 -28.16 -14.89
N GLY A 96 16.51 -26.83 -14.89
CA GLY A 96 16.61 -26.08 -13.64
C GLY A 96 17.34 -24.73 -13.73
N TRP A 97 18.11 -24.42 -12.69
CA TRP A 97 18.82 -23.16 -12.53
C TRP A 97 20.34 -23.40 -12.47
N LYS A 98 21.11 -22.60 -13.20
CA LYS A 98 22.59 -22.58 -13.16
C LYS A 98 23.04 -21.30 -12.47
N ARG A 99 23.88 -21.40 -11.43
CA ARG A 99 24.62 -20.26 -10.88
C ARG A 99 25.55 -19.67 -11.93
N ILE A 100 25.59 -18.33 -12.01
CA ILE A 100 26.45 -17.54 -12.88
C ILE A 100 27.10 -16.43 -12.07
N SER A 101 28.11 -15.77 -12.63
CA SER A 101 28.69 -14.56 -12.03
C SER A 101 27.79 -13.34 -12.28
N TRP A 102 28.02 -12.25 -11.52
CA TRP A 102 27.40 -10.96 -11.80
C TRP A 102 27.79 -10.39 -13.16
N ASP A 103 29.05 -10.54 -13.59
CA ASP A 103 29.48 -10.13 -14.92
C ASP A 103 28.74 -10.88 -16.03
N GLU A 104 28.63 -12.20 -15.95
CA GLU A 104 27.84 -13.00 -16.91
C GLU A 104 26.36 -12.55 -16.89
N ALA A 105 25.80 -12.22 -15.71
CA ALA A 105 24.45 -11.75 -15.59
C ALA A 105 24.24 -10.40 -16.30
N LEU A 106 25.10 -9.41 -15.99
CA LEU A 106 25.02 -8.07 -16.59
C LEU A 106 25.26 -8.10 -18.10
N ASP A 107 26.24 -8.88 -18.58
CA ASP A 107 26.49 -9.07 -20.01
C ASP A 107 25.30 -9.71 -20.71
N THR A 108 24.70 -10.73 -20.10
CA THR A 108 23.52 -11.40 -20.66
C THR A 108 22.34 -10.41 -20.73
N ILE A 109 22.09 -9.62 -19.69
CA ILE A 109 21.00 -8.63 -19.68
C ILE A 109 21.22 -7.58 -20.75
N ALA A 110 22.43 -6.98 -20.81
CA ALA A 110 22.77 -5.96 -21.80
C ALA A 110 22.63 -6.50 -23.23
N SER A 111 23.19 -7.70 -23.51
CA SER A 111 23.12 -8.34 -24.83
C SER A 111 21.70 -8.73 -25.26
N LYS A 112 20.77 -8.93 -24.33
CA LYS A 112 19.36 -9.21 -24.62
C LYS A 112 18.54 -7.92 -24.80
N LEU A 113 18.76 -6.91 -23.97
CA LEU A 113 18.00 -5.67 -24.00
C LEU A 113 18.35 -4.79 -25.22
N GLN A 114 19.63 -4.75 -25.66
CA GLN A 114 20.02 -3.90 -26.79
C GLN A 114 19.33 -4.31 -28.09
N PRO A 115 19.32 -5.58 -28.53
CA PRO A 115 18.60 -5.99 -29.75
C PRO A 115 17.08 -5.77 -29.65
N ILE A 116 16.49 -5.93 -28.47
CA ILE A 116 15.04 -5.63 -28.27
C ILE A 116 14.78 -4.14 -28.49
N LYS A 117 15.64 -3.27 -27.96
CA LYS A 117 15.59 -1.81 -28.16
C LYS A 117 15.74 -1.45 -29.64
N ASP A 118 16.75 -2.01 -30.31
CA ASP A 118 17.05 -1.72 -31.71
C ASP A 118 15.93 -2.16 -32.65
N LYS A 119 15.29 -3.30 -32.36
CA LYS A 119 14.25 -3.87 -33.21
C LYS A 119 12.85 -3.30 -32.93
N HIS A 120 12.52 -3.05 -31.65
CA HIS A 120 11.16 -2.73 -31.23
C HIS A 120 11.02 -1.34 -30.60
N GLY A 121 12.13 -0.60 -30.41
CA GLY A 121 12.15 0.66 -29.68
C GLY A 121 12.32 0.49 -28.16
N ALA A 122 12.71 1.58 -27.51
CA ALA A 122 12.95 1.55 -26.05
C ALA A 122 11.69 1.20 -25.24
N HIS A 123 10.51 1.55 -25.75
CA HIS A 123 9.22 1.23 -25.09
C HIS A 123 8.93 -0.27 -24.98
N ALA A 124 9.64 -1.13 -25.70
CA ALA A 124 9.49 -2.58 -25.60
C ALA A 124 10.02 -3.16 -24.29
N LEU A 125 10.76 -2.39 -23.49
CA LEU A 125 11.13 -2.71 -22.12
C LEU A 125 10.12 -2.12 -21.14
N ALA A 126 9.68 -2.92 -20.16
CA ALA A 126 9.03 -2.43 -18.96
C ALA A 126 9.86 -2.77 -17.71
N ILE A 127 9.78 -1.91 -16.69
CA ILE A 127 10.36 -2.17 -15.37
C ILE A 127 9.21 -2.17 -14.36
N PHE A 128 9.05 -3.26 -13.62
CA PHE A 128 8.04 -3.39 -12.57
C PHE A 128 8.71 -3.32 -11.19
N CYS A 129 8.28 -2.36 -10.37
CA CYS A 129 8.76 -2.20 -9.00
C CYS A 129 7.63 -2.54 -8.01
N GLY A 130 7.91 -3.45 -7.08
CA GLY A 130 6.98 -3.82 -6.01
C GLY A 130 6.81 -2.73 -4.96
N SER A 131 5.87 -2.93 -4.01
CA SER A 131 5.54 -1.96 -2.96
C SER A 131 6.70 -1.67 -2.00
N ILE A 132 7.66 -2.57 -1.87
CA ILE A 132 8.85 -2.36 -1.04
C ILE A 132 9.66 -1.13 -1.50
N GLY A 133 9.60 -0.78 -2.79
CA GLY A 133 10.26 0.40 -3.33
C GLY A 133 9.67 1.74 -2.89
N VAL A 134 8.53 1.76 -2.20
CA VAL A 134 7.94 3.01 -1.69
C VAL A 134 8.82 3.61 -0.60
N GLU A 135 9.27 2.83 0.38
CA GLU A 135 10.19 3.28 1.43
C GLU A 135 11.66 3.01 1.07
N SER A 136 11.92 2.00 0.25
CA SER A 136 13.24 1.70 -0.26
C SER A 136 13.54 2.55 -1.49
N ASN A 137 13.71 3.84 -1.29
CA ASN A 137 13.90 4.82 -2.37
C ASN A 137 15.09 4.50 -3.26
N GLU A 138 16.16 3.95 -2.71
CA GLU A 138 17.35 3.50 -3.41
C GLU A 138 17.03 2.43 -4.47
N LEU A 139 16.06 1.56 -4.20
CA LEU A 139 15.57 0.57 -5.15
C LEU A 139 14.79 1.24 -6.29
N ALA A 140 13.71 1.94 -5.95
CA ALA A 140 12.80 2.52 -6.94
C ALA A 140 13.42 3.69 -7.71
N ALA A 141 14.27 4.52 -7.08
CA ALA A 141 14.84 5.69 -7.71
C ALA A 141 15.89 5.32 -8.78
N PHE A 142 16.73 4.33 -8.49
CA PHE A 142 17.72 3.85 -9.47
C PHE A 142 17.07 3.05 -10.60
N ALA A 143 16.03 2.28 -10.33
CA ALA A 143 15.24 1.64 -11.37
C ALA A 143 14.59 2.68 -12.31
N ARG A 144 14.04 3.78 -11.76
CA ARG A 144 13.52 4.90 -12.56
C ARG A 144 14.60 5.64 -13.33
N ARG A 145 15.81 5.79 -12.75
CA ARG A 145 16.93 6.39 -13.46
C ARG A 145 17.37 5.53 -14.65
N PHE A 146 17.48 4.21 -14.45
CA PHE A 146 17.80 3.29 -15.54
C PHE A 146 16.72 3.31 -16.63
N ARG A 147 15.42 3.32 -16.25
CA ARG A 147 14.32 3.52 -17.18
C ARG A 147 14.54 4.73 -18.09
N GLY A 148 14.89 5.87 -17.50
CA GLY A 148 15.13 7.11 -18.25
C GLY A 148 16.39 7.06 -19.11
N ALA A 149 17.49 6.47 -18.62
CA ALA A 149 18.73 6.28 -19.39
C ALA A 149 18.50 5.33 -20.57
N PHE A 150 17.76 4.25 -20.39
CA PHE A 150 17.38 3.34 -21.46
C PHE A 150 16.44 4.00 -22.47
N GLY A 151 15.60 4.95 -22.02
CA GLY A 151 14.64 5.68 -22.84
C GLY A 151 13.23 5.05 -22.85
N THR A 152 12.95 4.03 -22.02
CA THR A 152 11.58 3.48 -21.95
C THR A 152 10.65 4.36 -21.13
N PRO A 153 9.37 4.56 -21.56
CA PRO A 153 8.37 5.22 -20.74
C PRO A 153 7.83 4.33 -19.62
N ASN A 154 7.99 2.99 -19.73
CA ASN A 154 7.27 2.00 -18.96
C ASN A 154 7.91 1.68 -17.61
N PHE A 155 7.74 2.58 -16.63
CA PHE A 155 7.94 2.25 -15.23
C PHE A 155 6.60 1.87 -14.62
N LEU A 156 6.46 0.62 -14.22
CA LEU A 156 5.23 0.04 -13.66
C LEU A 156 5.39 -0.20 -12.17
N SER A 157 4.30 -0.11 -11.45
CA SER A 157 4.34 -0.31 -10.01
C SER A 157 3.00 -0.84 -9.52
N VAL A 158 3.01 -1.49 -8.37
CA VAL A 158 1.79 -1.86 -7.63
C VAL A 158 0.93 -0.65 -7.30
N GLU A 159 1.46 0.57 -7.35
CA GLU A 159 0.72 1.78 -7.06
C GLU A 159 -0.42 2.06 -8.06
N SER A 160 -0.41 1.41 -9.22
CA SER A 160 -1.54 1.40 -10.16
C SER A 160 -2.80 0.70 -9.63
N ASN A 161 -2.72 0.07 -8.47
CA ASN A 161 -3.85 -0.53 -7.76
C ASN A 161 -3.70 -0.43 -6.23
N CYS A 162 -2.93 0.56 -5.73
CA CYS A 162 -2.67 0.76 -4.31
C CYS A 162 -3.20 2.12 -3.83
N TYR A 163 -2.34 3.11 -3.66
CA TYR A 163 -2.63 4.36 -2.94
C TYR A 163 -2.94 5.56 -3.86
N ARG A 164 -2.65 5.47 -5.16
CA ARG A 164 -2.69 6.63 -6.07
C ARG A 164 -4.07 7.15 -6.37
N SER A 165 -5.10 6.31 -6.34
CA SER A 165 -6.48 6.74 -6.47
C SER A 165 -6.82 7.80 -5.40
N ARG A 166 -6.41 7.55 -4.14
CA ARG A 166 -6.55 8.51 -3.04
C ARG A 166 -5.74 9.78 -3.27
N ILE A 167 -4.46 9.65 -3.68
CA ILE A 167 -3.63 10.83 -3.95
C ILE A 167 -4.25 11.68 -5.05
N LEU A 168 -4.75 11.06 -6.12
CA LEU A 168 -5.44 11.79 -7.20
C LEU A 168 -6.71 12.49 -6.70
N ALA A 169 -7.50 11.82 -5.85
CA ALA A 169 -8.67 12.45 -5.22
C ALA A 169 -8.30 13.68 -4.39
N HIS A 170 -7.23 13.59 -3.59
CA HIS A 170 -6.72 14.72 -2.81
C HIS A 170 -6.17 15.85 -3.71
N GLN A 171 -5.45 15.51 -4.78
CA GLN A 171 -4.96 16.50 -5.75
C GLN A 171 -6.10 17.25 -6.44
N LEU A 172 -7.16 16.54 -6.83
CA LEU A 172 -8.35 17.13 -7.45
C LEU A 172 -9.16 17.99 -6.47
N THR A 173 -9.12 17.69 -5.17
CA THR A 173 -9.92 18.37 -4.15
C THR A 173 -9.14 19.48 -3.44
N PHE A 174 -7.88 19.22 -3.06
CA PHE A 174 -7.04 20.12 -2.26
C PHE A 174 -5.81 20.67 -3.01
N GLY A 175 -5.48 20.08 -4.17
CA GLY A 175 -4.25 20.37 -4.91
C GLY A 175 -2.99 19.78 -4.28
N THR A 176 -3.12 19.04 -3.18
CA THR A 176 -2.02 18.37 -2.44
C THR A 176 -2.54 17.18 -1.66
N LEU A 177 -1.67 16.26 -1.31
CA LEU A 177 -2.01 15.14 -0.42
C LEU A 177 -2.05 15.63 1.03
N LEU A 178 -3.18 15.42 1.71
CA LEU A 178 -3.32 15.68 3.14
C LEU A 178 -3.26 14.36 3.91
N MET A 179 -2.70 14.41 5.12
CA MET A 179 -2.51 13.26 6.00
C MET A 179 -3.43 13.34 7.21
N GLU A 180 -3.97 12.22 7.64
CA GLU A 180 -4.77 12.09 8.84
C GLU A 180 -3.92 12.25 10.11
N GLU A 181 -4.48 12.90 11.15
CA GLU A 181 -3.84 13.09 12.47
C GLU A 181 -4.75 12.57 13.61
N PRO A 182 -5.04 11.24 13.65
CA PRO A 182 -6.02 10.67 14.56
C PRO A 182 -5.65 10.80 16.05
N GLU A 183 -4.36 10.96 16.37
CA GLU A 183 -3.90 11.07 17.76
C GLU A 183 -4.40 12.34 18.48
N LYS A 184 -4.77 13.36 17.74
CA LYS A 184 -5.31 14.64 18.26
C LYS A 184 -6.82 14.79 18.05
N ALA A 185 -7.44 13.81 17.40
CA ALA A 185 -8.86 13.85 17.11
C ALA A 185 -9.72 13.50 18.34
N ARG A 186 -10.93 14.06 18.40
CA ARG A 186 -11.98 13.67 19.35
C ARG A 186 -12.98 12.68 18.76
N CYS A 187 -13.06 12.63 17.43
CA CYS A 187 -13.80 11.63 16.69
C CYS A 187 -12.91 11.04 15.59
N VAL A 188 -12.87 9.72 15.49
CA VAL A 188 -12.17 9.00 14.41
C VAL A 188 -13.13 8.08 13.69
N ILE A 189 -13.16 8.17 12.37
CA ILE A 189 -13.79 7.15 11.53
C ILE A 189 -12.70 6.25 10.95
N LEU A 190 -12.68 4.98 11.32
CA LEU A 190 -11.89 3.96 10.61
C LEU A 190 -12.74 3.46 9.42
N TRP A 191 -12.37 3.83 8.21
CA TRP A 191 -13.12 3.46 7.01
C TRP A 191 -12.39 2.40 6.21
N GLY A 192 -12.94 1.17 6.22
CA GLY A 192 -12.30 0.02 5.57
C GLY A 192 -10.90 -0.29 6.11
N HIS A 193 -10.62 0.07 7.37
CA HIS A 193 -9.31 -0.05 7.99
C HIS A 193 -9.36 -0.95 9.22
N ASP A 194 -8.40 -1.87 9.29
CA ASP A 194 -8.16 -2.75 10.44
C ASP A 194 -6.72 -2.54 10.94
N PRO A 195 -6.48 -1.56 11.83
CA PRO A 195 -5.14 -1.26 12.35
C PRO A 195 -4.53 -2.41 13.14
N ASP A 196 -5.33 -3.22 13.84
CA ASP A 196 -4.85 -4.38 14.62
C ASP A 196 -4.04 -5.33 13.74
N ASN A 197 -4.49 -5.56 12.50
CA ASN A 197 -3.86 -6.47 11.56
C ASN A 197 -2.94 -5.79 10.53
N SER A 198 -2.88 -4.46 10.50
CA SER A 198 -2.11 -3.72 9.47
C SER A 198 -1.15 -2.67 10.02
N ARG A 199 -1.52 -1.97 11.11
CA ARG A 199 -0.76 -0.86 11.71
C ARG A 199 -0.82 -0.93 13.23
N MET A 200 -0.27 -1.98 13.84
CA MET A 200 -0.36 -2.24 15.28
C MET A 200 0.00 -1.04 16.18
N PRO A 201 1.03 -0.20 15.90
CA PRO A 201 1.28 0.98 16.70
C PRO A 201 0.13 1.99 16.69
N LEU A 202 -0.56 2.16 15.55
CA LEU A 202 -1.76 2.99 15.47
C LEU A 202 -2.92 2.39 16.28
N ALA A 203 -3.12 1.07 16.19
CA ALA A 203 -4.16 0.39 16.98
C ALA A 203 -3.99 0.65 18.48
N ILE A 204 -2.77 0.51 19.00
CA ILE A 204 -2.45 0.77 20.40
C ILE A 204 -2.77 2.23 20.79
N LYS A 205 -2.38 3.21 19.95
CA LYS A 205 -2.71 4.62 20.19
C LYS A 205 -4.22 4.86 20.20
N LEU A 206 -4.97 4.21 19.33
CA LEU A 206 -6.44 4.32 19.30
C LEU A 206 -7.09 3.69 20.52
N TYR A 207 -6.62 2.55 21.02
CA TYR A 207 -7.09 1.98 22.28
C TYR A 207 -6.84 2.95 23.45
N GLN A 208 -5.66 3.54 23.54
CA GLN A 208 -5.33 4.54 24.56
C GLN A 208 -6.20 5.82 24.45
N ALA A 209 -6.55 6.21 23.22
CA ALA A 209 -7.44 7.34 22.99
C ALA A 209 -8.89 7.02 23.37
N LEU A 210 -9.36 5.79 23.10
CA LEU A 210 -10.68 5.31 23.52
C LEU A 210 -10.83 5.33 25.06
N ASP A 211 -9.80 4.95 25.79
CA ASP A 211 -9.79 5.01 27.26
C ASP A 211 -9.83 6.46 27.78
N LYS A 212 -9.56 7.45 26.92
CA LYS A 212 -9.63 8.89 27.20
C LYS A 212 -10.89 9.56 26.60
N GLY A 213 -11.84 8.78 26.09
CA GLY A 213 -13.12 9.28 25.57
C GLY A 213 -13.15 9.63 24.07
N LEU A 214 -12.27 9.04 23.25
CA LEU A 214 -12.38 9.13 21.79
C LEU A 214 -13.70 8.53 21.32
N GLU A 215 -14.45 9.27 20.50
CA GLU A 215 -15.58 8.70 19.73
C GLU A 215 -15.03 7.95 18.51
N LEU A 216 -15.22 6.64 18.49
CA LEU A 216 -14.74 5.79 17.40
C LEU A 216 -15.90 5.23 16.59
N ILE A 217 -15.89 5.46 15.28
CA ILE A 217 -16.80 4.86 14.30
C ILE A 217 -15.97 3.95 13.40
N VAL A 218 -16.42 2.72 13.18
CA VAL A 218 -15.74 1.76 12.30
C VAL A 218 -16.68 1.32 11.20
N ILE A 219 -16.42 1.75 9.97
CA ILE A 219 -17.18 1.38 8.77
C ILE A 219 -16.43 0.26 8.07
N ASN A 220 -16.96 -0.97 8.19
CA ASN A 220 -16.28 -2.16 7.68
C ASN A 220 -17.30 -3.32 7.60
N PRO A 221 -17.31 -4.15 6.55
CA PRO A 221 -18.14 -5.36 6.51
C PRO A 221 -17.77 -6.38 7.60
N LYS A 222 -16.55 -6.27 8.15
CA LYS A 222 -16.07 -7.10 9.25
C LYS A 222 -16.06 -6.31 10.56
N ARG A 223 -16.55 -6.90 11.64
CA ARG A 223 -16.47 -6.39 13.00
C ARG A 223 -15.08 -6.62 13.57
N THR A 224 -14.16 -5.68 13.31
CA THR A 224 -12.77 -5.74 13.78
C THR A 224 -12.66 -5.59 15.30
N SER A 225 -11.47 -5.82 15.89
CA SER A 225 -11.28 -5.67 17.34
C SER A 225 -11.59 -4.24 17.80
N LEU A 226 -11.17 -3.22 17.06
CA LEU A 226 -11.53 -1.82 17.34
C LEU A 226 -13.03 -1.54 17.15
N ALA A 227 -13.71 -2.22 16.20
CA ALA A 227 -15.15 -2.09 16.01
C ALA A 227 -15.95 -2.61 17.23
N LYS A 228 -15.40 -3.54 18.01
CA LYS A 228 -16.00 -4.03 19.28
C LYS A 228 -15.91 -3.00 20.42
N ARG A 229 -15.12 -1.95 20.25
CA ARG A 229 -14.91 -0.86 21.21
C ARG A 229 -15.55 0.46 20.80
N GLY A 230 -16.06 0.56 19.57
CA GLY A 230 -16.70 1.74 18.99
C GLY A 230 -18.05 1.46 18.36
N ILE A 231 -18.53 2.40 17.56
CA ILE A 231 -19.75 2.25 16.76
C ILE A 231 -19.38 1.49 15.49
N HIS A 232 -19.85 0.25 15.35
CA HIS A 232 -19.66 -0.55 14.14
C HIS A 232 -20.77 -0.29 13.13
N ILE A 233 -20.39 0.04 11.90
CA ILE A 233 -21.27 0.22 10.74
C ILE A 233 -20.93 -0.86 9.71
N PRO A 234 -21.68 -1.98 9.70
CA PRO A 234 -21.48 -3.07 8.75
C PRO A 234 -22.03 -2.66 7.38
N ILE A 235 -21.15 -2.33 6.46
CA ILE A 235 -21.50 -1.86 5.12
C ILE A 235 -21.45 -2.99 4.09
N ARG A 236 -22.39 -3.02 3.14
CA ARG A 236 -22.30 -3.86 1.96
C ARG A 236 -21.04 -3.48 1.15
N PRO A 237 -20.12 -4.41 0.85
CA PRO A 237 -18.90 -4.11 0.14
C PRO A 237 -19.13 -3.36 -1.19
N GLY A 238 -18.34 -2.33 -1.45
CA GLY A 238 -18.39 -1.55 -2.69
C GLY A 238 -19.40 -0.41 -2.73
N THR A 239 -20.07 -0.10 -1.62
CA THR A 239 -21.10 0.96 -1.55
C THR A 239 -20.68 2.18 -0.71
N ASP A 240 -19.39 2.30 -0.47
CA ASP A 240 -18.77 3.32 0.38
C ASP A 240 -19.08 4.76 -0.09
N CYS A 241 -19.07 4.99 -1.41
CA CYS A 241 -19.41 6.29 -2.00
C CYS A 241 -20.84 6.71 -1.66
N ALA A 242 -21.80 5.78 -1.74
CA ALA A 242 -23.20 6.05 -1.41
C ALA A 242 -23.37 6.40 0.08
N LEU A 243 -22.68 5.69 0.98
CA LEU A 243 -22.73 5.97 2.42
C LEU A 243 -22.16 7.39 2.70
N ALA A 244 -21.02 7.73 2.11
CA ALA A 244 -20.40 9.03 2.29
C ALA A 244 -21.27 10.18 1.73
N LEU A 245 -21.92 9.98 0.58
CA LEU A 245 -22.90 10.91 0.02
C LEU A 245 -24.14 11.06 0.92
N GLY A 246 -24.61 9.96 1.53
CA GLY A 246 -25.70 10.00 2.52
C GLY A 246 -25.32 10.77 3.78
N MET A 247 -24.09 10.62 4.27
CA MET A 247 -23.58 11.41 5.39
C MET A 247 -23.49 12.92 5.02
N LEU A 248 -23.01 13.25 3.81
CA LEU A 248 -23.00 14.64 3.30
C LEU A 248 -24.43 15.19 3.20
N ASN A 249 -25.40 14.41 2.74
CA ASN A 249 -26.81 14.81 2.71
C ASN A 249 -27.29 15.25 4.09
N VAL A 250 -27.08 14.42 5.11
CA VAL A 250 -27.48 14.73 6.49
C VAL A 250 -26.77 15.98 7.02
N ILE A 251 -25.45 16.05 6.89
CA ILE A 251 -24.64 17.17 7.39
C ILE A 251 -25.09 18.49 6.77
N ILE A 252 -25.34 18.50 5.47
CA ILE A 252 -25.74 19.71 4.75
C ILE A 252 -27.20 20.09 5.03
N SER A 253 -28.10 19.10 5.04
CA SER A 253 -29.53 19.35 5.27
C SER A 253 -29.82 19.79 6.70
N ASP A 254 -29.14 19.22 7.68
CA ASP A 254 -29.28 19.59 9.09
C ASP A 254 -28.49 20.88 9.44
N GLY A 255 -27.76 21.47 8.47
CA GLY A 255 -26.96 22.70 8.67
C GLY A 255 -25.72 22.51 9.56
N LEU A 256 -25.22 21.28 9.70
CA LEU A 256 -24.10 20.90 10.58
C LEU A 256 -22.70 21.13 9.95
N TYR A 257 -22.66 21.60 8.71
CA TYR A 257 -21.40 21.95 8.05
C TYR A 257 -20.80 23.24 8.63
N ASP A 258 -19.50 23.40 8.52
CA ASP A 258 -18.77 24.59 8.95
C ASP A 258 -18.99 25.73 7.95
N LYS A 259 -19.94 26.60 8.23
CA LYS A 259 -20.37 27.69 7.31
C LYS A 259 -19.23 28.66 6.98
N GLU A 260 -18.45 29.04 7.99
CA GLU A 260 -17.34 29.95 7.80
C GLU A 260 -16.24 29.34 6.94
N PHE A 261 -15.82 28.15 7.28
CA PHE A 261 -14.79 27.40 6.54
C PHE A 261 -15.21 27.16 5.08
N VAL A 262 -16.44 26.68 4.87
CA VAL A 262 -16.99 26.42 3.54
C VAL A 262 -17.02 27.65 2.68
N ASN A 263 -17.58 28.75 3.19
CA ASN A 263 -17.69 30.02 2.44
C ASN A 263 -16.32 30.61 2.07
N LYS A 264 -15.35 30.53 2.98
CA LYS A 264 -14.04 31.12 2.81
C LYS A 264 -13.11 30.29 1.93
N TYR A 265 -13.08 28.98 2.13
CA TYR A 265 -12.03 28.10 1.60
C TYR A 265 -12.49 27.10 0.54
N THR A 266 -13.79 27.02 0.21
CA THR A 266 -14.27 26.08 -0.80
C THR A 266 -14.89 26.76 -2.03
N VAL A 267 -15.00 25.99 -3.12
CA VAL A 267 -15.81 26.34 -4.30
C VAL A 267 -16.69 25.17 -4.70
N GLY A 268 -17.85 25.46 -5.30
CA GLY A 268 -18.78 24.43 -5.77
C GLY A 268 -19.73 23.88 -4.69
N PHE A 269 -19.83 24.51 -3.52
CA PHE A 269 -20.68 24.04 -2.42
C PHE A 269 -22.16 23.99 -2.79
N ASP A 270 -22.69 25.02 -3.49
CA ASP A 270 -24.11 25.05 -3.87
C ASP A 270 -24.46 23.90 -4.81
N ARG A 271 -23.53 23.55 -5.74
CA ARG A 271 -23.68 22.39 -6.62
C ARG A 271 -23.66 21.07 -5.83
N LEU A 272 -22.76 20.97 -4.84
CA LEU A 272 -22.72 19.80 -3.95
C LEU A 272 -23.99 19.68 -3.14
N LYS A 273 -24.48 20.78 -2.55
CA LYS A 273 -25.70 20.86 -1.76
C LYS A 273 -26.92 20.37 -2.54
N GLU A 274 -27.04 20.77 -3.81
CA GLU A 274 -28.11 20.31 -4.69
C GLU A 274 -27.94 18.82 -5.04
N HIS A 275 -26.72 18.42 -5.36
CA HIS A 275 -26.40 17.04 -5.78
C HIS A 275 -26.70 16.00 -4.68
N VAL A 276 -26.34 16.27 -3.43
CA VAL A 276 -26.53 15.30 -2.33
C VAL A 276 -27.98 15.07 -1.95
N LYS A 277 -28.94 15.93 -2.40
CA LYS A 277 -30.38 15.68 -2.23
C LYS A 277 -30.83 14.37 -2.86
N GLN A 278 -30.09 13.85 -3.83
CA GLN A 278 -30.35 12.58 -4.49
C GLN A 278 -30.01 11.36 -3.61
N TYR A 279 -29.32 11.58 -2.47
CA TYR A 279 -28.84 10.55 -1.56
C TYR A 279 -29.42 10.70 -0.13
N PRO A 280 -30.77 10.75 0.01
CA PRO A 280 -31.37 10.73 1.34
C PRO A 280 -31.07 9.40 2.05
N PRO A 281 -30.96 9.40 3.40
CA PRO A 281 -30.58 8.22 4.16
C PRO A 281 -31.40 6.95 3.82
N GLU A 282 -32.68 7.07 3.53
CA GLU A 282 -33.58 5.95 3.18
C GLU A 282 -33.22 5.32 1.81
N LYS A 283 -32.76 6.11 0.87
CA LYS A 283 -32.23 5.58 -0.40
C LYS A 283 -30.87 4.92 -0.19
N VAL A 284 -30.02 5.55 0.61
CA VAL A 284 -28.66 5.05 0.90
C VAL A 284 -28.73 3.74 1.70
N GLU A 285 -29.68 3.57 2.62
CA GLU A 285 -29.93 2.31 3.30
C GLU A 285 -30.18 1.16 2.31
N LYS A 286 -31.01 1.38 1.29
CA LYS A 286 -31.28 0.37 0.25
C LYS A 286 -30.03 -0.01 -0.57
N ILE A 287 -29.08 0.93 -0.72
CA ILE A 287 -27.83 0.70 -1.46
C ILE A 287 -26.80 0.00 -0.57
N THR A 288 -26.65 0.45 0.67
CA THR A 288 -25.52 0.10 1.53
C THR A 288 -25.83 -0.98 2.56
N SER A 289 -27.10 -1.28 2.78
CA SER A 289 -27.65 -2.08 3.89
C SER A 289 -27.36 -1.47 5.29
N VAL A 290 -26.94 -0.22 5.36
CA VAL A 290 -26.78 0.52 6.61
C VAL A 290 -28.09 1.23 6.93
N PRO A 291 -28.69 1.01 8.13
CA PRO A 291 -29.96 1.65 8.50
C PRO A 291 -29.90 3.17 8.40
N ALA A 292 -30.95 3.82 7.88
CA ALA A 292 -31.04 5.27 7.71
C ALA A 292 -30.77 6.04 9.02
N ASN A 293 -31.23 5.48 10.16
CA ASN A 293 -30.97 6.07 11.47
C ASN A 293 -29.49 6.03 11.87
N ASP A 294 -28.77 4.96 11.50
CA ASP A 294 -27.34 4.88 11.75
C ASP A 294 -26.55 5.85 10.84
N ILE A 295 -26.97 6.02 9.59
CA ILE A 295 -26.40 7.03 8.68
C ILE A 295 -26.54 8.43 9.30
N ARG A 296 -27.73 8.78 9.79
CA ARG A 296 -27.95 10.07 10.47
C ARG A 296 -27.11 10.20 11.73
N ARG A 297 -27.06 9.15 12.54
CA ARG A 297 -26.31 9.12 13.79
C ARG A 297 -24.82 9.39 13.56
N ILE A 298 -24.18 8.62 12.68
CA ILE A 298 -22.73 8.77 12.44
C ILE A 298 -22.38 10.09 11.74
N ALA A 299 -23.25 10.57 10.85
CA ALA A 299 -23.06 11.86 10.19
C ALA A 299 -23.08 13.02 11.21
N ARG A 300 -24.03 13.00 12.15
CA ARG A 300 -24.13 14.00 13.22
C ARG A 300 -22.94 13.92 14.17
N ILE A 301 -22.57 12.73 14.65
CA ILE A 301 -21.38 12.56 15.51
C ILE A 301 -20.14 13.12 14.83
N PHE A 302 -19.89 12.75 13.58
CA PHE A 302 -18.72 13.22 12.84
C PHE A 302 -18.70 14.75 12.66
N ALA A 303 -19.85 15.37 12.40
CA ALA A 303 -19.93 16.82 12.17
C ALA A 303 -19.82 17.64 13.47
N THR A 304 -20.25 17.09 14.62
CA THR A 304 -20.36 17.84 15.89
C THR A 304 -19.23 17.53 16.88
N THR A 305 -18.60 16.37 16.80
CA THR A 305 -17.47 15.97 17.68
C THR A 305 -16.15 16.35 17.02
N LYS A 306 -15.73 17.59 17.20
CA LYS A 306 -14.52 18.16 16.56
C LYS A 306 -13.33 18.25 17.53
N PRO A 307 -12.08 18.15 17.04
CA PRO A 307 -11.69 17.82 15.66
C PRO A 307 -11.97 16.35 15.33
N ALA A 308 -12.25 16.08 14.03
CA ALA A 308 -12.55 14.75 13.56
C ALA A 308 -11.65 14.30 12.39
N SER A 309 -11.31 13.03 12.34
CA SER A 309 -10.44 12.49 11.30
C SER A 309 -10.97 11.18 10.72
N ILE A 310 -11.02 11.10 9.40
CA ILE A 310 -11.28 9.84 8.69
C ILE A 310 -9.93 9.17 8.43
N VAL A 311 -9.72 7.97 8.94
CA VAL A 311 -8.54 7.14 8.72
C VAL A 311 -8.91 6.01 7.79
N GLN A 312 -8.47 6.11 6.56
CA GLN A 312 -8.82 5.16 5.49
C GLN A 312 -7.89 3.95 5.50
N GLY A 313 -8.45 2.77 5.23
CA GLY A 313 -7.64 1.60 4.89
C GLY A 313 -6.93 1.78 3.54
N ILE A 314 -5.66 1.41 3.45
CA ILE A 314 -4.94 1.41 2.17
C ILE A 314 -5.50 0.31 1.29
N CYS A 315 -5.83 0.64 0.04
CA CYS A 315 -6.42 -0.22 -0.98
C CYS A 315 -7.87 -0.68 -0.71
N SER A 316 -8.44 -0.44 0.46
CA SER A 316 -9.81 -0.89 0.77
C SER A 316 -10.86 -0.17 -0.07
N LEU A 317 -10.67 1.13 -0.29
CA LEU A 317 -11.57 2.00 -1.05
C LEU A 317 -11.09 2.27 -2.47
N ASP A 318 -9.80 2.07 -2.71
CA ASP A 318 -9.14 2.37 -3.99
C ASP A 318 -9.41 1.29 -5.04
N GLN A 319 -9.41 0.00 -4.65
CA GLN A 319 -9.51 -1.16 -5.54
C GLN A 319 -10.95 -1.47 -5.95
N GLN A 320 -11.61 -0.48 -6.53
CA GLN A 320 -12.99 -0.51 -7.01
C GLN A 320 -13.12 0.34 -8.27
N ILE A 321 -14.16 0.09 -9.07
CA ILE A 321 -14.44 0.88 -10.27
C ILE A 321 -14.95 2.30 -9.98
N ASN A 322 -15.20 2.63 -8.72
CA ASN A 322 -15.61 3.94 -8.24
C ASN A 322 -14.66 4.47 -7.14
N GLY A 323 -13.43 3.98 -7.11
CA GLY A 323 -12.45 4.27 -6.05
C GLY A 323 -12.09 5.75 -5.97
N LEU A 324 -11.89 6.43 -7.09
CA LEU A 324 -11.60 7.85 -7.13
C LEU A 324 -12.73 8.69 -6.49
N GLN A 325 -13.96 8.48 -6.93
CA GLN A 325 -15.11 9.25 -6.44
C GLN A 325 -15.40 8.95 -4.96
N THR A 326 -15.19 7.71 -4.53
CA THR A 326 -15.26 7.35 -3.10
C THR A 326 -14.27 8.18 -2.28
N ASN A 327 -12.99 8.19 -2.66
CA ASN A 327 -11.95 8.96 -1.96
C ASN A 327 -12.23 10.47 -2.01
N ARG A 328 -12.75 11.01 -3.11
CA ARG A 328 -13.18 12.42 -3.20
C ARG A 328 -14.33 12.74 -2.24
N THR A 329 -15.30 11.82 -2.10
CA THR A 329 -16.43 12.03 -1.18
C THR A 329 -15.97 12.11 0.27
N LEU A 330 -14.99 11.26 0.66
CA LEU A 330 -14.41 11.35 2.00
C LEU A 330 -13.62 12.67 2.21
N ALA A 331 -12.91 13.12 1.20
CA ALA A 331 -12.24 14.42 1.22
C ALA A 331 -13.25 15.58 1.40
N MET A 332 -14.42 15.49 0.76
CA MET A 332 -15.51 16.46 0.94
C MET A 332 -16.10 16.41 2.34
N LEU A 333 -16.29 15.23 2.96
CA LEU A 333 -16.74 15.11 4.36
C LEU A 333 -15.79 15.87 5.31
N GLN A 334 -14.48 15.66 5.16
CA GLN A 334 -13.47 16.39 5.95
C GLN A 334 -13.57 17.90 5.72
N ALA A 335 -13.72 18.33 4.46
CA ALA A 335 -13.75 19.74 4.09
C ALA A 335 -15.01 20.45 4.58
N VAL A 336 -16.21 19.90 4.34
CA VAL A 336 -17.46 20.58 4.71
C VAL A 336 -17.65 20.69 6.22
N THR A 337 -17.02 19.79 6.99
CA THR A 337 -17.04 19.85 8.46
C THR A 337 -15.93 20.70 9.07
N GLY A 338 -15.06 21.33 8.25
CA GLY A 338 -13.95 22.16 8.73
C GLY A 338 -12.82 21.36 9.41
N ASN A 339 -12.71 20.07 9.14
CA ASN A 339 -11.68 19.19 9.70
C ASN A 339 -10.45 19.07 8.79
N VAL A 340 -10.11 20.16 8.09
CA VAL A 340 -8.94 20.28 7.21
C VAL A 340 -8.06 21.40 7.71
N ASP A 341 -6.75 21.15 7.72
CA ASP A 341 -5.72 22.10 8.18
C ASP A 341 -5.87 22.53 9.66
N VAL A 342 -6.36 21.60 10.46
CA VAL A 342 -6.52 21.75 11.92
C VAL A 342 -5.90 20.55 12.65
N PRO A 343 -5.36 20.74 13.88
CA PRO A 343 -4.90 19.61 14.68
C PRO A 343 -6.00 18.56 14.88
N GLY A 344 -5.69 17.30 14.61
CA GLY A 344 -6.65 16.20 14.71
C GLY A 344 -7.57 16.01 13.49
N GLY A 345 -7.41 16.82 12.45
CA GLY A 345 -8.07 16.67 11.15
C GLY A 345 -7.15 16.06 10.09
N TRP A 346 -7.34 16.49 8.84
CA TRP A 346 -6.41 16.21 7.74
C TRP A 346 -5.48 17.40 7.53
N VAL A 347 -4.17 17.14 7.53
CA VAL A 347 -3.15 18.19 7.58
C VAL A 347 -2.14 18.05 6.44
N ASN A 348 -1.58 19.17 6.02
CA ASN A 348 -0.47 19.18 5.08
C ASN A 348 0.84 18.86 5.79
N VAL A 349 1.57 17.88 5.28
CA VAL A 349 2.89 17.51 5.80
C VAL A 349 3.91 17.66 4.68
N PRO A 350 4.95 18.47 4.87
CA PRO A 350 5.96 18.67 3.84
C PRO A 350 6.75 17.37 3.61
N PHE A 351 7.16 17.16 2.35
CA PHE A 351 8.15 16.13 1.99
C PHE A 351 9.55 16.73 2.01
N PRO A 352 10.59 15.96 2.39
CA PRO A 352 11.96 16.45 2.32
C PRO A 352 12.37 16.68 0.85
N ARG A 353 13.15 17.71 0.62
CA ARG A 353 13.75 17.95 -0.71
C ARG A 353 14.97 17.06 -0.87
N LEU A 354 14.82 15.97 -1.60
CA LEU A 354 15.91 15.03 -1.89
C LEU A 354 16.50 15.29 -3.27
N GLY A 355 17.75 14.85 -3.48
CA GLY A 355 18.42 14.87 -4.77
C GLY A 355 17.63 14.06 -5.82
N SER A 356 17.39 14.64 -6.99
CA SER A 356 16.60 13.99 -8.04
C SER A 356 17.44 13.04 -8.88
N LEU A 357 17.01 11.79 -8.97
CA LEU A 357 17.59 10.79 -9.89
C LEU A 357 16.77 10.64 -11.19
N HIS A 358 15.75 11.48 -11.37
CA HIS A 358 14.83 11.36 -12.49
C HIS A 358 15.47 11.82 -13.82
N ILE A 359 15.32 11.00 -14.85
CA ILE A 359 15.62 11.35 -16.25
C ILE A 359 14.29 11.33 -17.00
N LYS A 360 13.99 12.45 -17.68
CA LYS A 360 12.75 12.61 -18.45
C LYS A 360 12.75 11.68 -19.66
N VAL A 361 11.58 11.12 -19.95
CA VAL A 361 11.26 10.42 -21.21
C VAL A 361 9.98 11.06 -21.74
N ASP A 362 9.98 11.42 -23.02
CA ASP A 362 8.89 12.17 -23.62
C ASP A 362 7.75 11.27 -24.12
N GLU A 363 8.03 10.00 -24.36
CA GLU A 363 7.04 9.00 -24.81
C GLU A 363 6.11 8.63 -23.65
N ASP A 364 4.82 8.47 -23.94
CA ASP A 364 3.79 8.07 -22.98
C ASP A 364 3.86 6.56 -22.64
N PRO A 365 3.74 6.17 -21.37
CA PRO A 365 3.70 4.77 -20.97
C PRO A 365 2.37 4.11 -21.28
N ILE A 366 2.33 2.77 -21.16
CA ILE A 366 1.07 2.02 -21.29
C ILE A 366 -0.01 2.56 -20.35
N GLY A 367 -1.24 2.66 -20.85
CA GLY A 367 -2.42 3.15 -20.13
C GLY A 367 -2.55 4.67 -20.03
N ALA A 368 -1.56 5.46 -20.48
CA ALA A 368 -1.59 6.92 -20.40
C ALA A 368 -2.71 7.54 -21.26
N ALA A 369 -2.94 7.00 -22.45
CA ALA A 369 -3.99 7.47 -23.36
C ALA A 369 -5.40 7.17 -22.80
N GLN A 370 -5.57 6.03 -22.13
CA GLN A 370 -6.85 5.60 -21.56
C GLN A 370 -7.17 6.33 -20.23
N HIS A 371 -6.14 6.74 -19.49
CA HIS A 371 -6.27 7.36 -18.16
C HIS A 371 -5.41 8.64 -18.07
N PRO A 372 -5.70 9.67 -18.89
CA PRO A 372 -4.84 10.84 -19.03
C PRO A 372 -4.69 11.64 -17.72
N LEU A 373 -5.72 11.71 -16.86
CA LEU A 373 -5.64 12.39 -15.57
C LEU A 373 -4.75 11.64 -14.59
N PHE A 374 -4.86 10.32 -14.53
CA PHE A 374 -3.99 9.49 -13.69
C PHE A 374 -2.53 9.67 -14.08
N TYR A 375 -2.22 9.69 -15.38
CA TYR A 375 -0.88 9.91 -15.87
C TYR A 375 -0.40 11.36 -15.69
N ARG A 376 -1.18 12.36 -16.10
CA ARG A 376 -0.76 13.78 -16.12
C ARG A 376 -0.62 14.38 -14.74
N LEU A 377 -1.54 14.13 -13.83
CA LEU A 377 -1.49 14.68 -12.47
C LEU A 377 -0.43 13.98 -11.63
N TRP A 378 -0.16 12.72 -11.90
CA TRP A 378 0.89 11.96 -11.24
C TRP A 378 2.24 12.04 -11.98
N GLY A 379 2.22 11.99 -13.30
CA GLY A 379 3.37 11.88 -14.18
C GLY A 379 4.30 13.08 -14.21
N ARG A 380 3.86 14.26 -13.77
CA ARG A 380 4.74 15.44 -13.66
C ARG A 380 5.90 15.23 -12.70
N GLN A 381 5.71 14.42 -11.66
CA GLN A 381 6.73 14.17 -10.65
C GLN A 381 7.37 12.77 -10.78
N SER A 382 6.67 11.82 -11.38
CA SER A 382 7.13 10.43 -11.50
C SER A 382 6.29 9.69 -12.56
N PRO A 383 6.79 9.48 -13.77
CA PRO A 383 6.04 8.85 -14.84
C PRO A 383 5.86 7.36 -14.53
N TYR A 384 4.63 6.98 -14.20
CA TYR A 384 4.26 5.59 -14.04
C TYR A 384 3.24 5.19 -15.10
N GLY A 385 3.46 4.07 -15.75
CA GLY A 385 2.45 3.43 -16.58
C GLY A 385 1.34 2.79 -15.72
N GLN A 386 0.19 2.58 -16.33
CA GLN A 386 -0.90 1.86 -15.67
C GLN A 386 -0.68 0.35 -15.81
N THR A 387 -0.23 -0.27 -14.72
CA THR A 387 0.18 -1.70 -14.69
C THR A 387 -0.93 -2.67 -15.12
N MET A 388 -2.20 -2.28 -14.99
CA MET A 388 -3.34 -3.12 -15.41
C MET A 388 -3.38 -3.37 -16.92
N TYR A 389 -2.59 -2.64 -17.71
CA TYR A 389 -2.43 -2.84 -19.17
C TYR A 389 -1.22 -3.71 -19.53
N LEU A 390 -0.40 -4.14 -18.55
CA LEU A 390 0.82 -4.91 -18.83
C LEU A 390 0.54 -6.20 -19.62
N ALA A 391 -0.47 -6.97 -19.20
CA ALA A 391 -0.80 -8.22 -19.87
C ALA A 391 -1.26 -8.01 -21.30
N ASP A 392 -2.06 -6.96 -21.55
CA ASP A 392 -2.54 -6.62 -22.90
C ASP A 392 -1.40 -6.15 -23.82
N ALA A 393 -0.46 -5.36 -23.27
CA ALA A 393 0.72 -4.92 -24.01
C ALA A 393 1.65 -6.08 -24.41
N ILE A 394 1.79 -7.09 -23.54
CA ILE A 394 2.60 -8.28 -23.85
C ILE A 394 1.88 -9.22 -24.81
N LEU A 395 0.59 -9.53 -24.56
CA LEU A 395 -0.17 -10.54 -25.31
C LEU A 395 -0.60 -10.03 -26.67
N ASP A 396 -1.12 -8.81 -26.73
CA ASP A 396 -1.80 -8.24 -27.87
C ASP A 396 -1.03 -7.09 -28.54
N GLY A 397 0.08 -6.64 -27.92
CA GLY A 397 0.88 -5.52 -28.42
C GLY A 397 0.18 -4.16 -28.37
N LYS A 398 -0.72 -3.94 -27.41
CA LYS A 398 -1.52 -2.71 -27.31
C LYS A 398 -1.17 -1.91 -26.04
N PRO A 399 -0.85 -0.61 -26.16
CA PRO A 399 -0.78 0.23 -27.36
C PRO A 399 0.43 -0.07 -28.24
N TYR A 400 1.43 -0.73 -27.70
CA TYR A 400 2.65 -1.23 -28.36
C TYR A 400 3.16 -2.48 -27.62
N PRO A 401 4.00 -3.32 -28.27
CA PRO A 401 4.43 -4.57 -27.65
C PRO A 401 5.47 -4.36 -26.54
N ILE A 402 5.25 -4.95 -25.37
CA ILE A 402 6.28 -5.17 -24.35
C ILE A 402 6.93 -6.54 -24.62
N LYS A 403 8.26 -6.56 -24.74
CA LYS A 403 9.06 -7.74 -25.07
C LYS A 403 9.96 -8.18 -23.93
N ALA A 404 10.41 -7.22 -23.09
CA ALA A 404 11.22 -7.50 -21.93
C ALA A 404 10.61 -6.89 -20.66
N LEU A 405 10.79 -7.58 -19.53
CA LEU A 405 10.36 -7.10 -18.22
C LEU A 405 11.47 -7.33 -17.19
N LEU A 406 11.85 -6.27 -16.49
CA LEU A 406 12.68 -6.33 -15.29
C LEU A 406 11.78 -6.12 -14.06
N VAL A 407 11.74 -7.10 -13.16
CA VAL A 407 10.93 -7.04 -11.92
C VAL A 407 11.88 -6.87 -10.74
N THR A 408 11.67 -5.85 -9.91
CA THR A 408 12.45 -5.64 -8.70
C THR A 408 11.53 -5.57 -7.47
N GLY A 409 11.79 -6.43 -6.48
CA GLY A 409 11.07 -6.49 -5.21
C GLY A 409 9.57 -6.69 -5.35
N GLY A 410 9.11 -7.47 -6.33
CA GLY A 410 7.70 -7.66 -6.65
C GLY A 410 7.35 -9.07 -7.12
N ASN A 411 6.08 -9.45 -6.91
CA ASN A 411 5.55 -10.76 -7.30
C ASN A 411 4.24 -10.62 -8.09
N PRO A 412 4.28 -10.07 -9.33
CA PRO A 412 3.09 -9.80 -10.13
C PRO A 412 2.19 -11.03 -10.35
N VAL A 413 2.72 -12.25 -10.39
CA VAL A 413 1.92 -13.49 -10.49
C VAL A 413 0.91 -13.64 -9.35
N LEU A 414 1.27 -13.22 -8.12
CA LEU A 414 0.37 -13.29 -6.97
C LEU A 414 -0.34 -11.96 -6.66
N THR A 415 0.17 -10.83 -7.15
CA THR A 415 -0.31 -9.51 -6.71
C THR A 415 -1.15 -8.77 -7.73
N LEU A 416 -1.06 -9.11 -9.01
CA LEU A 416 -1.91 -8.54 -10.04
C LEU A 416 -3.19 -9.38 -10.24
N PRO A 417 -4.31 -8.74 -10.62
CA PRO A 417 -5.56 -9.45 -10.89
C PRO A 417 -5.43 -10.32 -12.14
N ASP A 418 -6.32 -11.30 -12.27
CA ASP A 418 -6.30 -12.27 -13.36
C ASP A 418 -4.94 -12.98 -13.48
N SER A 419 -4.55 -13.64 -12.39
CA SER A 419 -3.24 -14.30 -12.27
C SER A 419 -2.91 -15.23 -13.46
N ASP A 420 -3.90 -15.88 -14.04
CA ASP A 420 -3.70 -16.78 -15.18
C ASP A 420 -3.38 -16.01 -16.47
N LYS A 421 -4.00 -14.85 -16.69
CA LYS A 421 -3.65 -13.97 -17.81
C LYS A 421 -2.25 -13.38 -17.61
N ILE A 422 -1.89 -13.01 -16.39
CA ILE A 422 -0.54 -12.53 -16.05
C ILE A 422 0.50 -13.62 -16.34
N LYS A 423 0.29 -14.88 -15.90
CA LYS A 423 1.21 -15.98 -16.20
C LYS A 423 1.39 -16.16 -17.71
N LYS A 424 0.29 -16.22 -18.47
CA LYS A 424 0.34 -16.31 -19.95
C LYS A 424 1.12 -15.16 -20.58
N ALA A 425 0.97 -13.95 -20.06
CA ALA A 425 1.71 -12.80 -20.53
C ALA A 425 3.22 -12.94 -20.24
N LEU A 426 3.60 -13.31 -19.02
CA LEU A 426 5.00 -13.48 -18.65
C LEU A 426 5.68 -14.60 -19.47
N ASP A 427 4.99 -15.69 -19.76
CA ASP A 427 5.51 -16.79 -20.60
C ASP A 427 5.76 -16.35 -22.06
N LYS A 428 5.08 -15.28 -22.54
CA LYS A 428 5.23 -14.77 -23.89
C LYS A 428 6.35 -13.73 -24.05
N LEU A 429 6.95 -13.28 -22.94
CA LEU A 429 8.07 -12.35 -23.00
C LEU A 429 9.31 -13.00 -23.68
N GLU A 430 10.05 -12.19 -24.40
CA GLU A 430 11.34 -12.59 -24.97
C GLU A 430 12.43 -12.62 -23.89
N PHE A 431 12.27 -11.84 -22.80
CA PHE A 431 13.21 -11.80 -21.69
C PHE A 431 12.58 -11.31 -20.40
N LEU A 432 12.68 -12.10 -19.34
CA LEU A 432 12.20 -11.79 -18.00
C LEU A 432 13.33 -11.91 -16.97
N VAL A 433 13.64 -10.83 -16.25
CA VAL A 433 14.60 -10.83 -15.14
C VAL A 433 13.89 -10.45 -13.85
N VAL A 434 14.16 -11.16 -12.76
CA VAL A 434 13.63 -10.87 -11.43
C VAL A 434 14.77 -10.63 -10.45
N ILE A 435 14.74 -9.49 -9.77
CA ILE A 435 15.65 -9.11 -8.68
C ILE A 435 14.84 -9.21 -7.39
N ASP A 436 15.15 -10.18 -6.54
CA ASP A 436 14.38 -10.45 -5.32
C ASP A 436 15.27 -11.11 -4.24
N LEU A 437 14.74 -11.19 -3.03
CA LEU A 437 15.37 -11.91 -1.92
C LEU A 437 15.09 -13.42 -1.97
N PHE A 438 13.99 -13.81 -2.60
CA PHE A 438 13.48 -15.18 -2.56
C PHE A 438 13.03 -15.64 -3.95
N MET A 439 12.97 -16.98 -4.14
CA MET A 439 12.44 -17.59 -5.35
C MET A 439 10.90 -17.53 -5.34
N THR A 440 10.36 -16.34 -5.68
CA THR A 440 8.92 -16.08 -5.79
C THR A 440 8.29 -16.82 -6.97
N GLU A 441 6.95 -16.83 -7.07
CA GLU A 441 6.22 -17.40 -8.20
C GLU A 441 6.61 -16.72 -9.51
N THR A 442 6.81 -15.40 -9.49
CA THR A 442 7.30 -14.65 -10.65
C THR A 442 8.77 -15.01 -10.97
N ALA A 443 9.61 -15.15 -9.94
CA ALA A 443 11.02 -15.53 -10.13
C ALA A 443 11.15 -16.91 -10.77
N ARG A 444 10.28 -17.87 -10.43
CA ARG A 444 10.27 -19.21 -11.06
C ARG A 444 9.98 -19.19 -12.56
N MET A 445 9.28 -18.15 -13.04
CA MET A 445 8.99 -17.98 -14.47
C MET A 445 10.14 -17.28 -15.22
N ALA A 446 11.01 -16.56 -14.53
CA ALA A 446 12.06 -15.73 -15.12
C ALA A 446 13.13 -16.54 -15.89
N ASP A 447 13.79 -15.88 -16.84
CA ASP A 447 14.99 -16.38 -17.53
C ASP A 447 16.22 -16.21 -16.63
N MET A 448 16.20 -15.22 -15.75
CA MET A 448 17.28 -14.90 -14.83
C MET A 448 16.74 -14.38 -13.49
N VAL A 449 17.35 -14.84 -12.40
CA VAL A 449 17.04 -14.40 -11.03
C VAL A 449 18.29 -13.86 -10.37
N LEU A 450 18.21 -12.67 -9.81
CA LEU A 450 19.34 -11.94 -9.21
C LEU A 450 19.09 -11.74 -7.71
N PRO A 451 20.09 -12.01 -6.85
CA PRO A 451 19.94 -11.93 -5.41
C PRO A 451 20.05 -10.49 -4.91
N ALA A 452 18.98 -9.95 -4.35
CA ALA A 452 18.96 -8.63 -3.74
C ALA A 452 19.40 -8.64 -2.27
N CYS A 453 19.93 -7.53 -1.78
CA CYS A 453 20.14 -7.27 -0.36
C CYS A 453 18.80 -7.02 0.35
N SER A 454 18.63 -7.54 1.58
CA SER A 454 17.59 -7.06 2.48
C SER A 454 17.87 -5.62 2.91
N PHE A 455 16.87 -4.94 3.46
CA PHE A 455 17.06 -3.57 3.94
C PHE A 455 18.03 -3.45 5.13
N MET A 456 18.36 -4.56 5.81
CA MET A 456 19.40 -4.62 6.83
C MET A 456 20.82 -4.66 6.26
N GLU A 457 20.96 -4.98 4.99
CA GLU A 457 22.26 -5.18 4.28
C GLU A 457 22.61 -4.00 3.37
N ARG A 458 21.85 -2.91 3.41
CA ARG A 458 22.05 -1.71 2.57
C ARG A 458 21.65 -0.45 3.33
N ALA A 459 22.23 0.68 2.97
CA ALA A 459 21.81 1.98 3.47
C ALA A 459 20.66 2.56 2.64
N GLY A 460 19.95 3.53 3.20
CA GLY A 460 18.86 4.25 2.55
C GLY A 460 18.34 5.38 3.44
N ILE A 461 17.28 6.03 3.00
CA ILE A 461 16.65 7.13 3.74
C ILE A 461 15.20 6.77 4.01
N GLY A 462 14.83 6.65 5.30
CA GLY A 462 13.46 6.45 5.75
C GLY A 462 12.77 7.79 5.97
N TYR A 463 11.71 8.08 5.23
CA TYR A 463 10.88 9.28 5.41
C TYR A 463 9.46 9.13 4.87
N VAL A 464 9.24 8.33 3.83
CA VAL A 464 7.95 8.28 3.15
C VAL A 464 6.84 7.85 4.10
N TYR A 465 7.08 6.78 4.87
CA TYR A 465 6.09 6.27 5.81
C TYR A 465 5.89 7.20 7.01
N ALA A 466 6.90 7.93 7.44
CA ALA A 466 6.75 8.96 8.46
C ALA A 466 5.87 10.11 7.96
N VAL A 467 6.16 10.65 6.77
CA VAL A 467 5.39 11.74 6.16
C VAL A 467 3.94 11.30 5.88
N THR A 468 3.74 10.12 5.32
CA THR A 468 2.38 9.58 5.05
C THR A 468 1.63 9.14 6.31
N SER A 469 2.30 9.15 7.46
CA SER A 469 1.69 9.01 8.80
C SER A 469 1.61 10.34 9.56
N GLY A 470 1.73 11.46 8.86
CA GLY A 470 1.52 12.78 9.42
C GLY A 470 2.75 13.44 10.07
N LEU A 471 3.97 12.88 9.92
CA LEU A 471 5.17 13.39 10.58
C LEU A 471 6.25 13.81 9.58
N PRO A 472 6.73 15.08 9.59
CA PRO A 472 7.85 15.53 8.76
C PRO A 472 9.18 15.05 9.35
N TYR A 473 9.39 13.74 9.33
CA TYR A 473 10.50 13.07 10.01
C TYR A 473 11.34 12.28 9.01
N ILE A 474 12.66 12.30 9.20
CA ILE A 474 13.65 11.62 8.36
C ILE A 474 14.65 10.87 9.24
N LEU A 475 15.03 9.69 8.80
CA LEU A 475 16.00 8.83 9.46
C LEU A 475 16.94 8.25 8.39
N LEU A 476 18.23 8.14 8.70
CA LEU A 476 19.14 7.35 7.90
C LEU A 476 19.00 5.87 8.25
N ARG A 477 18.52 5.07 7.28
CA ARG A 477 18.61 3.62 7.36
C ARG A 477 20.06 3.21 7.19
N LYS A 478 20.72 2.90 8.31
CA LYS A 478 22.10 2.42 8.29
C LYS A 478 22.15 0.99 7.79
N ARG A 479 23.20 0.66 7.07
CA ARG A 479 23.52 -0.73 6.81
C ARG A 479 23.94 -1.41 8.11
N VAL A 480 23.16 -2.39 8.56
CA VAL A 480 23.37 -3.14 9.81
C VAL A 480 24.29 -4.34 9.56
N LEU A 481 24.19 -4.95 8.39
CA LEU A 481 24.86 -6.20 8.06
C LEU A 481 25.65 -6.08 6.75
N LYS A 482 26.71 -6.87 6.62
CA LYS A 482 27.32 -7.10 5.30
C LYS A 482 26.32 -7.87 4.41
N PRO A 483 26.35 -7.61 3.10
CA PRO A 483 25.53 -8.40 2.14
C PRO A 483 25.76 -9.91 2.30
N LEU A 484 24.69 -10.67 2.27
CA LEU A 484 24.72 -12.13 2.32
C LEU A 484 25.28 -12.69 1.00
N ALA A 485 26.36 -13.47 1.09
CA ALA A 485 26.99 -14.11 -0.07
C ALA A 485 27.28 -13.09 -1.21
N GLU A 486 26.69 -13.29 -2.40
CA GLU A 486 26.86 -12.42 -3.55
C GLU A 486 25.66 -11.48 -3.77
N CYS A 487 24.81 -11.23 -2.72
CA CYS A 487 23.71 -10.29 -2.84
C CYS A 487 24.22 -8.86 -3.09
N TRP A 488 23.57 -8.14 -4.00
CA TRP A 488 23.86 -6.75 -4.26
C TRP A 488 22.72 -5.83 -3.80
N PRO A 489 23.04 -4.63 -3.28
CA PRO A 489 22.03 -3.60 -3.10
C PRO A 489 21.51 -3.12 -4.46
N ASP A 490 20.23 -2.78 -4.53
CA ASP A 490 19.57 -2.47 -5.81
C ASP A 490 20.23 -1.31 -6.56
N TRP A 491 20.67 -0.26 -5.85
CA TRP A 491 21.37 0.86 -6.47
C TRP A 491 22.60 0.42 -7.27
N LYS A 492 23.36 -0.55 -6.74
CA LYS A 492 24.57 -1.07 -7.39
C LYS A 492 24.21 -1.83 -8.67
N PHE A 493 23.19 -2.70 -8.61
CA PHE A 493 22.73 -3.43 -9.80
C PHE A 493 22.36 -2.46 -10.95
N TRP A 494 21.55 -1.44 -10.66
CA TRP A 494 21.12 -0.50 -11.68
C TRP A 494 22.26 0.37 -12.21
N CYS A 495 23.22 0.76 -11.36
CA CYS A 495 24.40 1.50 -11.79
C CYS A 495 25.28 0.66 -12.69
N GLU A 496 25.59 -0.58 -12.30
CA GLU A 496 26.46 -1.46 -13.08
C GLU A 496 25.80 -1.86 -14.42
N LEU A 497 24.50 -2.14 -14.43
CA LEU A 497 23.78 -2.38 -15.68
C LEU A 497 23.79 -1.14 -16.58
N GLY A 498 23.59 0.05 -16.01
CA GLY A 498 23.65 1.30 -16.77
C GLY A 498 25.03 1.51 -17.41
N ARG A 499 26.12 1.29 -16.67
CA ARG A 499 27.49 1.37 -17.20
C ARG A 499 27.73 0.34 -18.28
N ARG A 500 27.28 -0.90 -18.08
CA ARG A 500 27.45 -2.00 -19.05
C ARG A 500 26.72 -1.72 -20.38
N MET A 501 25.65 -0.92 -20.35
CA MET A 501 24.90 -0.50 -21.53
C MET A 501 25.41 0.84 -22.14
N GLY A 502 26.53 1.37 -21.68
CA GLY A 502 27.13 2.59 -22.22
C GLY A 502 26.57 3.90 -21.65
N TYR A 503 25.86 3.85 -20.51
CA TYR A 503 25.28 5.03 -19.85
C TYR A 503 26.11 5.50 -18.65
N GLN A 504 27.44 5.29 -18.64
CA GLN A 504 28.32 5.54 -17.49
C GLN A 504 28.20 6.97 -16.94
N ASP A 505 28.03 7.98 -17.79
CA ASP A 505 27.91 9.39 -17.38
C ASP A 505 26.64 9.67 -16.59
N LEU A 506 25.63 8.84 -16.76
CA LEU A 506 24.37 8.92 -16.03
C LEU A 506 24.39 8.16 -14.70
N PHE A 507 25.44 7.35 -14.42
CA PHE A 507 25.59 6.53 -13.22
C PHE A 507 26.97 6.74 -12.57
N PRO A 508 27.27 7.96 -12.05
CA PRO A 508 28.61 8.29 -11.55
C PRO A 508 28.93 7.62 -10.20
N TRP A 509 27.92 7.22 -9.41
CA TRP A 509 28.12 6.72 -8.04
C TRP A 509 28.85 5.38 -8.02
N GLN A 510 29.91 5.31 -7.21
CA GLN A 510 30.73 4.10 -7.00
C GLN A 510 30.42 3.45 -5.64
N THR A 511 30.01 4.25 -4.66
CA THR A 511 29.79 3.83 -3.28
C THR A 511 28.38 4.17 -2.79
N GLU A 512 27.91 3.43 -1.79
CA GLU A 512 26.64 3.68 -1.13
C GLU A 512 26.61 5.04 -0.40
N GLY A 513 27.76 5.47 0.15
CA GLY A 513 27.91 6.78 0.77
C GLY A 513 27.64 7.91 -0.22
N GLU A 514 28.24 7.86 -1.41
CA GLU A 514 28.02 8.86 -2.47
C GLU A 514 26.52 8.96 -2.88
N VAL A 515 25.81 7.83 -2.89
CA VAL A 515 24.37 7.80 -3.19
C VAL A 515 23.58 8.51 -2.10
N VAL A 516 23.87 8.21 -0.83
CA VAL A 516 23.17 8.81 0.32
C VAL A 516 23.47 10.29 0.42
N ASP A 517 24.73 10.70 0.26
CA ASP A 517 25.15 12.11 0.26
C ASP A 517 24.45 12.90 -0.85
N TYR A 518 24.39 12.34 -2.06
CA TYR A 518 23.70 12.97 -3.18
C TYR A 518 22.22 13.22 -2.85
N TRP A 519 21.55 12.26 -2.23
CA TRP A 519 20.16 12.41 -1.86
C TRP A 519 19.95 13.44 -0.75
N LEU A 520 20.76 13.40 0.30
CA LEU A 520 20.64 14.30 1.46
C LEU A 520 21.00 15.74 1.14
N LYS A 521 21.92 15.98 0.22
CA LYS A 521 22.48 17.31 -0.06
C LYS A 521 21.44 18.44 -0.14
N PRO A 522 20.28 18.32 -0.85
CA PRO A 522 19.30 19.41 -0.90
C PRO A 522 18.52 19.63 0.39
N THR A 523 18.59 18.71 1.35
CA THR A 523 17.94 18.87 2.67
C THR A 523 18.74 19.72 3.63
N GLY A 524 20.04 19.89 3.37
CA GLY A 524 21.01 20.48 4.30
C GLY A 524 21.45 19.53 5.42
N LEU A 525 20.94 18.29 5.46
CA LEU A 525 21.37 17.26 6.42
C LEU A 525 22.59 16.51 5.88
N THR A 526 23.46 16.06 6.78
CA THR A 526 24.61 15.22 6.46
C THR A 526 24.47 13.81 7.01
N VAL A 527 25.20 12.87 6.42
CA VAL A 527 25.29 11.49 6.95
C VAL A 527 25.78 11.51 8.40
N GLU A 528 26.81 12.29 8.73
CA GLU A 528 27.34 12.44 10.08
C GLU A 528 26.25 12.87 11.07
N GLN A 529 25.46 13.91 10.73
CA GLN A 529 24.37 14.37 11.59
C GLN A 529 23.37 13.26 11.88
N LEU A 530 23.02 12.43 10.90
CA LEU A 530 22.05 11.34 11.04
C LEU A 530 22.65 10.04 11.57
N THR A 531 23.99 9.91 11.66
CA THR A 531 24.63 8.72 12.21
C THR A 531 25.10 8.92 13.65
N GLU A 532 25.70 10.06 13.94
CA GLU A 532 26.38 10.32 15.22
C GLU A 532 25.53 11.17 16.15
N GLN A 533 25.00 12.29 15.65
CA GLN A 533 24.25 13.23 16.47
C GLN A 533 22.80 12.82 16.69
N ASN A 534 22.15 12.27 15.64
CA ASN A 534 20.73 11.90 15.66
C ASN A 534 20.49 10.51 15.05
N PRO A 535 21.07 9.46 15.63
CA PRO A 535 20.93 8.11 15.07
C PRO A 535 19.49 7.59 15.07
N GLN A 536 18.59 8.19 15.87
CA GLN A 536 17.15 7.91 15.89
C GLN A 536 16.39 8.60 14.76
N GLY A 537 16.99 9.59 14.08
CA GLY A 537 16.35 10.47 13.07
C GLY A 537 15.99 11.85 13.62
N VAL A 538 15.50 12.73 12.75
CA VAL A 538 15.15 14.12 13.06
C VAL A 538 13.85 14.57 12.39
N PHE A 539 13.16 15.53 13.00
CA PHE A 539 12.15 16.31 12.31
C PHE A 539 12.85 17.33 11.39
N PHE A 540 12.63 17.24 10.09
CA PHE A 540 13.25 18.13 9.10
C PHE A 540 12.45 19.42 8.85
N ALA A 541 11.22 19.48 9.36
CA ALA A 541 10.35 20.65 9.28
C ALA A 541 9.38 20.69 10.47
N GLU A 542 8.86 21.88 10.76
CA GLU A 542 7.74 22.07 11.67
C GLU A 542 6.41 21.83 10.93
N LYS A 543 5.48 21.15 11.58
CA LYS A 543 4.11 21.00 11.08
C LYS A 543 3.30 22.28 11.37
N LYS A 544 2.71 22.86 10.32
CA LYS A 544 1.89 24.06 10.41
C LYS A 544 0.45 23.76 10.04
N TYR A 545 -0.47 24.50 10.63
CA TYR A 545 -1.92 24.40 10.40
C TYR A 545 -2.47 25.74 9.86
N ASP A 546 -1.83 26.25 8.83
CA ASP A 546 -2.10 27.58 8.26
C ASP A 546 -2.16 27.58 6.72
N MET A 547 -2.19 26.40 6.09
CA MET A 547 -2.22 26.24 4.64
C MET A 547 -3.45 26.94 4.03
N ALA A 548 -4.62 26.76 4.66
CA ALA A 548 -5.87 27.39 4.22
C ALA A 548 -5.80 28.91 4.33
N GLN A 549 -5.23 29.43 5.42
CA GLN A 549 -5.09 30.88 5.66
C GLN A 549 -4.10 31.50 4.68
N ARG A 550 -3.05 30.81 4.30
CA ARG A 550 -2.04 31.25 3.32
C ARG A 550 -2.47 31.07 1.87
N GLY A 551 -3.65 30.47 1.61
CA GLY A 551 -4.13 30.21 0.25
C GLY A 551 -3.28 29.21 -0.52
N GLU A 552 -2.69 28.23 0.16
CA GLU A 552 -1.73 27.29 -0.43
C GLU A 552 -2.38 26.04 -1.04
N PHE A 553 -3.70 25.99 -1.18
CA PHE A 553 -4.34 24.96 -2.00
C PHE A 553 -3.86 25.07 -3.45
N ARG A 554 -3.33 23.96 -4.01
CA ARG A 554 -2.73 23.96 -5.35
C ARG A 554 -3.72 23.54 -6.44
N THR A 555 -5.00 23.67 -6.17
CA THR A 555 -6.08 23.53 -7.14
C THR A 555 -6.09 24.70 -8.13
N PRO A 556 -6.74 24.59 -9.29
CA PRO A 556 -6.93 25.70 -10.22
C PRO A 556 -7.56 26.96 -9.57
N SER A 557 -8.57 26.76 -8.71
CA SER A 557 -9.27 27.85 -7.99
C SER A 557 -8.48 28.41 -6.79
N LYS A 558 -7.37 27.80 -6.38
CA LYS A 558 -6.65 28.08 -5.12
C LYS A 558 -7.50 27.86 -3.86
N LYS A 559 -8.60 27.13 -3.97
CA LYS A 559 -9.50 26.72 -2.89
C LYS A 559 -9.75 25.23 -2.95
N ILE A 560 -10.44 24.70 -1.97
CA ILE A 560 -10.91 23.31 -1.97
C ILE A 560 -12.00 23.15 -3.02
N GLU A 561 -11.82 22.28 -3.99
CA GLU A 561 -12.75 22.06 -5.09
C GLU A 561 -13.72 20.94 -4.79
N LEU A 562 -14.91 21.28 -4.31
CA LEU A 562 -16.01 20.34 -4.09
C LEU A 562 -16.64 19.92 -5.44
N TYR A 563 -16.69 20.82 -6.40
CA TYR A 563 -16.93 20.54 -7.82
C TYR A 563 -15.59 20.61 -8.54
N SER A 564 -15.24 19.60 -9.32
CA SER A 564 -13.95 19.57 -10.02
C SER A 564 -14.09 19.99 -11.49
N PRO A 565 -13.65 21.21 -11.85
CA PRO A 565 -13.58 21.62 -13.25
C PRO A 565 -12.70 20.69 -14.08
N THR A 566 -11.60 20.23 -13.51
CA THR A 566 -10.66 19.31 -14.19
C THR A 566 -11.33 18.01 -14.62
N LEU A 567 -12.19 17.42 -13.78
CA LEU A 567 -12.95 16.23 -14.18
C LEU A 567 -13.95 16.54 -15.29
N ALA A 568 -14.68 17.68 -15.19
CA ALA A 568 -15.63 18.10 -16.20
C ALA A 568 -14.98 18.33 -17.57
N GLU A 569 -13.82 19.00 -17.61
CA GLU A 569 -13.04 19.25 -18.83
C GLU A 569 -12.57 17.97 -19.53
N HIS A 570 -12.42 16.88 -18.77
CA HIS A 570 -12.04 15.58 -19.31
C HIS A 570 -13.23 14.64 -19.51
N GLY A 571 -14.46 15.12 -19.39
CA GLY A 571 -15.67 14.33 -19.64
C GLY A 571 -16.07 13.38 -18.52
N TYR A 572 -15.54 13.57 -17.31
CA TYR A 572 -15.91 12.80 -16.11
C TYR A 572 -16.87 13.56 -15.21
N ASP A 573 -17.59 12.83 -14.36
CA ASP A 573 -18.49 13.44 -13.37
C ASP A 573 -17.71 14.37 -12.42
N PRO A 574 -18.02 15.68 -12.42
CA PRO A 574 -17.32 16.66 -11.58
C PRO A 574 -17.69 16.58 -10.09
N LEU A 575 -18.83 15.99 -9.77
CA LEU A 575 -19.29 15.64 -8.42
C LEU A 575 -19.29 14.13 -8.26
N PRO A 576 -19.04 13.60 -7.05
CA PRO A 576 -19.06 12.17 -6.83
C PRO A 576 -20.45 11.55 -7.08
N VAL A 577 -20.48 10.51 -7.88
CA VAL A 577 -21.67 9.69 -8.13
C VAL A 577 -21.38 8.28 -7.65
N HIS A 578 -22.33 7.66 -6.95
CA HIS A 578 -22.22 6.24 -6.63
C HIS A 578 -22.41 5.40 -7.89
N ILE A 579 -21.44 4.56 -8.18
CA ILE A 579 -21.52 3.52 -9.20
C ILE A 579 -21.58 2.18 -8.50
N GLU A 580 -22.63 1.41 -8.78
CA GLU A 580 -22.79 0.06 -8.23
C GLU A 580 -21.62 -0.84 -8.70
N PRO A 581 -21.04 -1.69 -7.82
CA PRO A 581 -20.03 -2.66 -8.24
C PRO A 581 -20.45 -3.43 -9.48
N SER A 582 -19.51 -3.67 -10.39
CA SER A 582 -19.81 -4.35 -11.66
C SER A 582 -20.37 -5.77 -11.49
N GLN A 583 -20.09 -6.38 -10.35
CA GLN A 583 -20.63 -7.67 -9.92
C GLN A 583 -21.33 -7.48 -8.58
N SER A 584 -22.64 -7.33 -8.61
CA SER A 584 -23.47 -7.26 -7.41
C SER A 584 -24.85 -7.84 -7.69
N PRO A 585 -25.66 -8.13 -6.67
CA PRO A 585 -27.05 -8.54 -6.86
C PRO A 585 -27.89 -7.51 -7.63
N VAL A 586 -27.47 -6.24 -7.63
CA VAL A 586 -28.16 -5.13 -8.30
C VAL A 586 -27.72 -4.97 -9.74
N SER A 587 -26.40 -4.88 -9.98
CA SER A 587 -25.83 -4.64 -11.31
C SER A 587 -25.82 -5.89 -12.20
N SER A 588 -25.78 -7.08 -11.60
CA SER A 588 -25.63 -8.36 -12.31
C SER A 588 -26.53 -9.44 -11.70
N PRO A 589 -27.86 -9.26 -11.72
CA PRO A 589 -28.80 -10.16 -11.01
C PRO A 589 -28.76 -11.60 -11.54
N GLU A 590 -28.55 -11.82 -12.83
CA GLU A 590 -28.43 -13.17 -13.39
C GLU A 590 -27.13 -13.86 -12.93
N LEU A 591 -26.04 -13.10 -12.82
CA LEU A 591 -24.78 -13.62 -12.27
C LEU A 591 -24.95 -13.95 -10.76
N ALA A 592 -25.67 -13.11 -10.02
CA ALA A 592 -25.93 -13.31 -8.59
C ALA A 592 -26.75 -14.57 -8.31
N LYS A 593 -27.66 -15.01 -9.21
CA LYS A 593 -28.34 -16.30 -9.08
C LYS A 593 -27.36 -17.49 -9.08
N LYS A 594 -26.26 -17.38 -9.81
CA LYS A 594 -25.21 -18.41 -9.92
C LYS A 594 -24.14 -18.28 -8.85
N TYR A 595 -23.84 -17.06 -8.43
CA TYR A 595 -22.81 -16.69 -7.48
C TYR A 595 -23.41 -15.75 -6.43
N PRO A 596 -24.17 -16.29 -5.45
CA PRO A 596 -25.04 -15.47 -4.60
C PRO A 596 -24.33 -14.74 -3.45
N LEU A 597 -23.04 -15.00 -3.24
CA LEU A 597 -22.26 -14.41 -2.16
C LEU A 597 -21.37 -13.28 -2.68
N ILE A 598 -21.03 -12.35 -1.81
CA ILE A 598 -20.12 -11.25 -2.11
C ILE A 598 -18.72 -11.61 -1.59
N LEU A 599 -17.76 -11.70 -2.49
CA LEU A 599 -16.36 -11.91 -2.17
C LEU A 599 -15.66 -10.59 -1.90
N THR A 600 -14.97 -10.48 -0.77
CA THR A 600 -13.98 -9.45 -0.51
C THR A 600 -12.59 -10.07 -0.35
N THR A 601 -11.60 -9.52 -1.06
CA THR A 601 -10.23 -10.00 -1.01
C THR A 601 -9.34 -9.05 -0.21
N GLY A 602 -8.17 -9.52 0.21
CA GLY A 602 -7.14 -8.68 0.80
C GLY A 602 -7.29 -8.46 2.31
N ALA A 603 -8.04 -9.31 3.02
CA ALA A 603 -7.98 -9.36 4.48
C ALA A 603 -6.52 -9.45 4.95
N ARG A 604 -6.17 -8.63 5.95
CA ARG A 604 -4.81 -8.58 6.47
C ARG A 604 -4.62 -9.60 7.58
N ILE A 605 -3.44 -10.19 7.62
CA ILE A 605 -2.96 -11.07 8.67
C ILE A 605 -1.74 -10.39 9.27
N LEU A 606 -1.70 -10.23 10.59
CA LEU A 606 -0.69 -9.41 11.27
C LEU A 606 0.75 -9.90 11.02
N GLU A 607 0.93 -11.21 10.86
CA GLU A 607 2.21 -11.89 10.65
C GLU A 607 2.81 -11.61 9.27
N TYR A 608 2.01 -11.15 8.30
CA TYR A 608 2.45 -11.06 6.90
C TYR A 608 2.22 -9.68 6.29
N THR A 609 2.96 -9.40 5.23
CA THR A 609 2.74 -8.23 4.37
C THR A 609 2.74 -8.68 2.91
N HIS A 610 1.60 -8.55 2.23
CA HIS A 610 1.42 -9.02 0.85
C HIS A 610 1.88 -10.48 0.69
N THR A 611 2.88 -10.75 -0.16
CA THR A 611 3.43 -12.09 -0.40
C THR A 611 4.65 -12.41 0.48
N GLN A 612 5.04 -11.51 1.39
CA GLN A 612 6.27 -11.62 2.18
C GLN A 612 6.08 -12.35 3.50
N LEU A 613 7.17 -12.88 4.04
CA LEU A 613 7.35 -13.42 5.41
C LEU A 613 6.77 -14.81 5.67
N ARG A 614 6.09 -15.45 4.69
CA ARG A 614 5.52 -16.80 4.87
C ARG A 614 6.58 -17.90 5.00
N ASN A 615 7.82 -17.59 4.66
CA ASN A 615 9.00 -18.42 4.83
C ASN A 615 9.76 -18.17 6.16
N VAL A 616 9.19 -17.38 7.07
CA VAL A 616 9.71 -17.19 8.45
C VAL A 616 9.01 -18.21 9.36
N PRO A 617 9.70 -19.24 9.87
CA PRO A 617 9.06 -20.36 10.57
C PRO A 617 8.20 -19.95 11.76
N ALA A 618 8.69 -19.01 12.59
CA ALA A 618 7.97 -18.54 13.76
C ALA A 618 6.65 -17.83 13.39
N LEU A 619 6.60 -17.08 12.29
CA LEU A 619 5.38 -16.46 11.81
C LEU A 619 4.44 -17.49 11.17
N ARG A 620 5.01 -18.46 10.44
CA ARG A 620 4.25 -19.55 9.83
C ARG A 620 3.57 -20.46 10.86
N GLN A 621 4.14 -20.63 12.06
CA GLN A 621 3.50 -21.36 13.16
C GLN A 621 2.25 -20.67 13.66
N VAL A 622 2.22 -19.34 13.70
CA VAL A 622 1.06 -18.57 14.18
C VAL A 622 -0.07 -18.52 13.14
N ALA A 623 0.28 -18.32 11.87
CA ALA A 623 -0.68 -18.27 10.77
C ALA A 623 -0.22 -19.22 9.64
N PRO A 624 -0.47 -20.54 9.78
CA PRO A 624 0.13 -21.55 8.90
C PRO A 624 -0.47 -21.60 7.49
N GLU A 625 -1.71 -21.19 7.32
CA GLU A 625 -2.48 -21.36 6.09
C GLU A 625 -3.43 -20.20 5.83
N PRO A 626 -3.86 -19.97 4.59
CA PRO A 626 -4.91 -19.02 4.27
C PRO A 626 -6.27 -19.55 4.75
N VAL A 627 -7.12 -18.66 5.27
CA VAL A 627 -8.43 -19.01 5.78
C VAL A 627 -9.48 -18.07 5.22
N ALA A 628 -10.59 -18.60 4.70
CA ALA A 628 -11.76 -17.85 4.31
C ALA A 628 -12.67 -17.66 5.54
N GLU A 629 -13.08 -16.41 5.80
CA GLU A 629 -14.04 -16.10 6.85
C GLU A 629 -15.46 -16.09 6.27
N VAL A 630 -16.35 -16.82 6.93
CA VAL A 630 -17.75 -17.00 6.52
C VAL A 630 -18.65 -16.90 7.75
N HIS A 631 -19.79 -16.23 7.63
CA HIS A 631 -20.77 -16.14 8.73
C HIS A 631 -21.37 -17.53 9.05
N PRO A 632 -21.63 -17.88 10.33
CA PRO A 632 -22.21 -19.18 10.69
C PRO A 632 -23.54 -19.49 10.01
N ASP A 633 -24.41 -18.49 9.78
CA ASP A 633 -25.67 -18.69 9.06
C ASP A 633 -25.43 -19.09 7.61
N THR A 634 -24.50 -18.40 6.93
CA THR A 634 -24.09 -18.75 5.56
C THR A 634 -23.45 -20.14 5.53
N ALA A 635 -22.58 -20.45 6.49
CA ALA A 635 -21.96 -21.78 6.56
C ALA A 635 -23.01 -22.90 6.71
N ARG A 636 -24.04 -22.71 7.56
CA ARG A 636 -25.16 -23.65 7.72
C ARG A 636 -25.98 -23.80 6.43
N GLU A 637 -26.28 -22.70 5.75
CA GLU A 637 -27.03 -22.73 4.48
C GLU A 637 -26.32 -23.58 3.42
N TYR A 638 -24.97 -23.53 3.39
CA TYR A 638 -24.15 -24.29 2.42
C TYR A 638 -23.65 -25.64 2.94
N GLY A 639 -24.06 -26.07 4.14
CA GLY A 639 -23.63 -27.33 4.74
C GLY A 639 -22.14 -27.41 5.06
N ILE A 640 -21.55 -26.27 5.43
CA ILE A 640 -20.11 -26.10 5.70
C ILE A 640 -19.92 -25.98 7.22
N ALA A 641 -18.96 -26.73 7.76
CA ALA A 641 -18.52 -26.62 9.14
C ALA A 641 -17.23 -25.79 9.24
N ASP A 642 -16.92 -25.35 10.47
CA ASP A 642 -15.63 -24.74 10.76
C ASP A 642 -14.47 -25.69 10.43
N ALA A 643 -13.38 -25.17 9.89
CA ALA A 643 -12.21 -25.89 9.40
C ALA A 643 -12.43 -26.79 8.15
N ASP A 644 -13.61 -26.85 7.56
CA ASP A 644 -13.82 -27.50 6.27
C ASP A 644 -12.98 -26.83 5.16
N ILE A 645 -12.59 -27.59 4.16
CA ILE A 645 -12.02 -27.07 2.92
C ILE A 645 -13.17 -26.81 1.94
N VAL A 646 -13.23 -25.60 1.41
CA VAL A 646 -14.22 -25.19 0.42
C VAL A 646 -13.58 -24.73 -0.87
N ALA A 647 -14.27 -24.96 -1.97
CA ALA A 647 -14.02 -24.27 -3.23
C ALA A 647 -14.73 -22.91 -3.17
N VAL A 648 -13.96 -21.81 -3.27
CA VAL A 648 -14.46 -20.47 -3.56
C VAL A 648 -14.36 -20.25 -5.05
N GLU A 649 -15.48 -19.98 -5.70
CA GLU A 649 -15.58 -19.85 -7.15
C GLU A 649 -16.18 -18.51 -7.54
N THR A 650 -15.61 -17.86 -8.55
CA THR A 650 -16.16 -16.72 -9.28
C THR A 650 -16.37 -17.11 -10.74
N ARG A 651 -16.93 -16.24 -11.55
CA ARG A 651 -16.99 -16.49 -13.00
C ARG A 651 -15.61 -16.64 -13.65
N ARG A 652 -14.55 -16.19 -12.96
CA ARG A 652 -13.17 -16.17 -13.47
C ARG A 652 -12.40 -17.44 -13.17
N GLY A 653 -12.52 -17.94 -11.94
CA GLY A 653 -11.73 -19.08 -11.51
C GLY A 653 -12.21 -19.67 -10.18
N LYS A 654 -11.41 -20.60 -9.67
CA LYS A 654 -11.67 -21.37 -8.46
C LYS A 654 -10.38 -21.51 -7.64
N ILE A 655 -10.51 -21.37 -6.33
CA ILE A 655 -9.47 -21.75 -5.36
C ILE A 655 -10.07 -22.67 -4.30
N GLU A 656 -9.23 -23.48 -3.66
CA GLU A 656 -9.59 -24.26 -2.49
C GLU A 656 -8.94 -23.64 -1.26
N ILE A 657 -9.72 -23.47 -0.19
CA ILE A 657 -9.29 -22.74 1.00
C ILE A 657 -10.06 -23.25 2.22
N LYS A 658 -9.39 -23.29 3.37
CA LYS A 658 -10.00 -23.64 4.64
C LYS A 658 -10.95 -22.55 5.11
N VAL A 659 -12.08 -22.94 5.73
CA VAL A 659 -13.04 -22.00 6.29
C VAL A 659 -12.79 -21.79 7.78
N ARG A 660 -13.00 -20.55 8.21
CA ARG A 660 -13.25 -20.18 9.61
C ARG A 660 -14.64 -19.55 9.70
N THR A 661 -15.50 -20.14 10.49
CA THR A 661 -16.79 -19.55 10.78
C THR A 661 -16.67 -18.47 11.86
N THR A 662 -17.28 -17.31 11.62
CA THR A 662 -17.22 -16.18 12.57
C THR A 662 -18.43 -15.26 12.42
N GLU A 663 -19.00 -14.82 13.53
CA GLU A 663 -20.05 -13.81 13.59
C GLU A 663 -19.53 -12.39 13.28
N ASP A 664 -18.21 -12.22 13.18
CA ASP A 664 -17.59 -10.94 12.92
C ASP A 664 -17.62 -10.52 11.44
N ILE A 665 -18.18 -11.31 10.53
CA ILE A 665 -18.41 -10.96 9.12
C ILE A 665 -19.89 -10.89 8.79
N LEU A 666 -20.28 -10.02 7.87
CA LEU A 666 -21.68 -9.98 7.40
C LEU A 666 -22.11 -11.32 6.79
N PRO A 667 -23.37 -11.78 7.04
CA PRO A 667 -23.96 -12.83 6.22
C PRO A 667 -23.84 -12.50 4.73
N GLN A 668 -23.74 -13.51 3.88
CA GLN A 668 -23.53 -13.37 2.42
C GLN A 668 -22.18 -12.76 1.99
N VAL A 669 -21.27 -12.43 2.92
CA VAL A 669 -19.91 -11.98 2.58
C VAL A 669 -18.91 -13.09 2.86
N VAL A 670 -18.06 -13.38 1.89
CA VAL A 670 -16.89 -14.27 2.02
C VAL A 670 -15.65 -13.41 2.01
N SER A 671 -14.84 -13.45 3.07
CA SER A 671 -13.60 -12.69 3.20
C SER A 671 -12.39 -13.61 3.08
N ILE A 672 -11.50 -13.36 2.11
CA ILE A 672 -10.28 -14.14 1.90
C ILE A 672 -9.02 -13.27 1.97
N PRO A 673 -7.91 -13.80 2.50
CA PRO A 673 -6.62 -13.10 2.48
C PRO A 673 -5.98 -13.18 1.09
N HIS A 674 -5.12 -12.21 0.75
CA HIS A 674 -4.32 -12.26 -0.47
C HIS A 674 -2.86 -12.63 -0.21
N GLY A 675 -2.12 -12.88 -1.28
CA GLY A 675 -0.67 -13.10 -1.24
C GLY A 675 -0.24 -14.50 -0.84
N TRP A 676 -1.14 -15.47 -0.94
CA TRP A 676 -0.89 -16.89 -0.72
C TRP A 676 -0.82 -17.62 -2.05
N ALA A 677 0.25 -18.39 -2.27
CA ALA A 677 0.40 -19.17 -3.50
C ALA A 677 -0.56 -20.37 -3.52
N GLU A 678 -0.79 -20.95 -2.33
CA GLU A 678 -1.64 -22.13 -2.12
C GLU A 678 -3.13 -21.84 -2.39
N ALA A 679 -3.56 -20.59 -2.16
CA ALA A 679 -4.93 -20.14 -2.43
C ALA A 679 -4.87 -18.70 -2.98
N ASN A 680 -4.40 -18.56 -4.22
CA ASN A 680 -4.19 -17.26 -4.82
C ASN A 680 -5.51 -16.55 -5.13
N ALA A 681 -5.86 -15.55 -4.31
CA ALA A 681 -7.07 -14.74 -4.46
C ALA A 681 -7.19 -14.10 -5.86
N ASN A 682 -6.09 -13.86 -6.57
CA ASN A 682 -6.09 -13.22 -7.88
C ASN A 682 -6.40 -14.18 -9.06
N VAL A 683 -6.59 -15.45 -8.79
CA VAL A 683 -7.27 -16.38 -9.72
C VAL A 683 -8.77 -16.05 -9.82
N LEU A 684 -9.34 -15.45 -8.77
CA LEU A 684 -10.77 -15.10 -8.68
C LEU A 684 -11.09 -13.69 -9.19
N THR A 685 -10.08 -12.83 -9.41
CA THR A 685 -10.23 -11.43 -9.80
C THR A 685 -10.06 -11.21 -11.30
N GLU A 686 -10.43 -10.01 -11.77
CA GLU A 686 -10.43 -9.67 -13.19
C GLU A 686 -9.70 -8.35 -13.45
N LEU A 687 -9.17 -8.18 -14.68
CA LEU A 687 -8.57 -6.92 -15.14
C LEU A 687 -9.61 -5.92 -15.65
N GLU A 688 -10.86 -6.34 -15.83
CA GLU A 688 -11.98 -5.50 -16.29
C GLU A 688 -13.23 -5.76 -15.44
N PRO A 689 -14.11 -4.76 -15.27
CA PRO A 689 -13.95 -3.36 -15.68
C PRO A 689 -12.99 -2.58 -14.79
N ARG A 690 -12.57 -1.40 -15.25
CA ARG A 690 -11.66 -0.48 -14.55
C ARG A 690 -12.37 0.82 -14.16
N ASP A 691 -11.87 1.46 -13.10
CA ASP A 691 -12.24 2.84 -12.77
C ASP A 691 -11.88 3.73 -13.97
N PRO A 692 -12.82 4.52 -14.50
CA PRO A 692 -12.63 5.24 -15.76
C PRO A 692 -11.51 6.29 -15.70
N VAL A 693 -11.23 6.85 -14.52
CA VAL A 693 -10.22 7.90 -14.34
C VAL A 693 -8.84 7.31 -13.99
N THR A 694 -8.81 6.31 -13.12
CA THR A 694 -7.55 5.78 -12.59
C THR A 694 -7.08 4.48 -13.25
N GLY A 695 -7.97 3.75 -13.90
CA GLY A 695 -7.66 2.43 -14.46
C GLY A 695 -7.57 1.32 -13.42
N TYR A 696 -8.00 1.56 -12.18
CA TYR A 696 -8.01 0.55 -11.12
C TYR A 696 -9.09 -0.48 -11.37
N THR A 697 -8.79 -1.73 -11.04
CA THR A 697 -9.73 -2.85 -11.18
C THR A 697 -10.49 -3.12 -9.89
N GLN A 698 -11.58 -3.86 -9.99
CA GLN A 698 -12.39 -4.26 -8.84
C GLN A 698 -11.84 -5.53 -8.20
N PHE A 699 -11.23 -5.39 -7.02
CA PHE A 699 -10.78 -6.52 -6.17
C PHE A 699 -11.75 -6.81 -5.03
N LYS A 700 -12.59 -5.83 -4.72
CA LYS A 700 -13.59 -5.91 -3.65
C LYS A 700 -14.96 -6.02 -4.27
N ALA A 701 -15.91 -6.62 -3.53
CA ALA A 701 -17.29 -6.76 -3.97
C ALA A 701 -17.44 -7.51 -5.30
N LEU A 702 -16.80 -8.67 -5.43
CA LEU A 702 -17.03 -9.61 -6.52
C LEU A 702 -18.13 -10.59 -6.14
N LEU A 703 -18.83 -11.19 -7.11
CA LEU A 703 -19.76 -12.27 -6.85
C LEU A 703 -19.07 -13.62 -6.82
N CYS A 704 -19.37 -14.43 -5.80
CA CYS A 704 -18.81 -15.77 -5.64
C CYS A 704 -19.87 -16.77 -5.14
N ARG A 705 -19.51 -18.05 -5.20
CA ARG A 705 -20.17 -19.13 -4.49
C ARG A 705 -19.14 -19.94 -3.73
N ILE A 706 -19.59 -20.62 -2.69
CA ILE A 706 -18.79 -21.58 -1.94
C ILE A 706 -19.43 -22.96 -1.99
N ARG A 707 -18.63 -24.00 -1.96
CA ARG A 707 -19.11 -25.37 -1.81
C ARG A 707 -18.05 -26.21 -1.14
N LYS A 708 -18.47 -27.17 -0.33
CA LYS A 708 -17.58 -28.13 0.30
C LYS A 708 -16.87 -28.99 -0.78
N VAL A 709 -15.55 -29.23 -0.59
CA VAL A 709 -14.74 -30.09 -1.47
C VAL A 709 -14.78 -31.53 -1.01
#